data_8d6799f96826e9d784b85af7fe17bffd
#
_entry.id   8d6799f96826e9d784b85af7fe17bffd
#
_cell.length_a   1.000
_cell.length_b   1.000
_cell.length_c   1.000
_cell.angle_alpha   90.00
_cell.angle_beta   90.00
_cell.angle_gamma   90.00
#
_symmetry.space_group_name_H-M   'P 1'
#
loop_
_entity.id
_entity.type
_entity.pdbx_description
1 polymer ?
#
loop_
_entity_poly.entity_id
_entity_poly.type
_entity_poly.pdbx_seq_one_letter_code
_entity_poly.pdbx_strand_id
1 'polypeptide(L)'
;MTDSRSRLALFSGSFQPLLALVNRCSGPLLLFGLMILAYWRILLTDQYTWLNGSDLSSQVLPWLQFQAGEWHALRIPVWSPYEWAGQNLLGQGQPGVMNPLNWLLFAAPLRRGWLRQGVLHWWFFLLHFVAALNLYWLVRSLGTGRLPAVFGGLCFGLFGFLGSNDWPQMISGLIWAPLVFRFILKARIGVKAWRNAAWAGFFLGLSWLSGHHQLPIFVSLAVLAMAVSLRIHTAALSFAIAGMIGAPQLLPGLAYGKLAVRWVGMDSPIGWQDKVAYFVHEQYASIPVSLLSILLPGAETHTSLFLGATALALACWALKTQWARPEVKVFFAIGIGAILYAMGRFGGLEPLLYSLLPMIEKARSPSMAAAIFTLCFAVLASLGMESQRLTHTHPIFARFHWSFAAIVIGLFFVSKLLPSNSTQLEQRWFGVAFVSLLIGFAYYAVQNGKLKQSQLAPLLLCAVMIESANMTYFDMANRHDKNAQQFLPPMSKYMDVREFLATRPGPIRVTVDDQIIRFNFGDWHGVQVMGGYLASLSKNLADVDWFSPRAAQLIGIGYHVGPTARMDGSKLLFEGEQDIKVWEYPLPPLPRTWIANAAILYRDPQELSRLIETETLELSKVVLTQNNVPGIESCTAGQSLIVRQDPSRIKIKAEAKCRSLLVIADTDDPGWSVTVDGQPAEKLTVFHALRAVVLPSGNHTVEWTYSPQGFRSGLALAVLGLALLAAVHFGAIRLPQP
;
A
#
# COMPACT_ATOMS: atom_id res chain seq x y z
N MET A 1 13.80 -34.56 59.51
CA MET A 1 14.17 -33.35 58.77
C MET A 1 14.72 -33.60 57.35
N THR A 2 14.18 -34.58 56.63
CA THR A 2 14.68 -34.99 55.28
C THR A 2 13.64 -34.90 54.19
N ASP A 3 12.40 -34.41 54.48
CA ASP A 3 11.30 -34.41 53.50
C ASP A 3 10.94 -33.01 52.92
N SER A 4 11.58 -31.95 53.41
CA SER A 4 11.33 -30.57 52.87
C SER A 4 12.22 -30.21 51.70
N ARG A 5 13.39 -30.86 51.50
CA ARG A 5 14.30 -30.57 50.37
C ARG A 5 13.87 -31.24 49.07
N SER A 6 13.16 -32.37 49.11
CA SER A 6 12.68 -33.06 47.93
C SER A 6 11.46 -32.38 47.30
N ARG A 7 10.62 -31.72 48.11
CA ARG A 7 9.45 -30.94 47.59
C ARG A 7 9.85 -29.62 46.94
N LEU A 8 10.91 -28.96 47.39
CA LEU A 8 11.45 -27.74 46.78
C LEU A 8 12.13 -28.01 45.41
N ALA A 9 12.72 -29.19 45.24
CA ALA A 9 13.35 -29.59 43.96
C ALA A 9 12.33 -29.95 42.89
N LEU A 10 11.15 -30.51 43.25
CA LEU A 10 10.04 -30.81 42.34
C LEU A 10 9.32 -29.53 41.85
N PHE A 11 9.23 -28.49 42.67
CA PHE A 11 8.67 -27.19 42.26
C PHE A 11 9.62 -26.38 41.38
N SER A 12 10.95 -26.51 41.52
CA SER A 12 11.93 -25.81 40.72
C SER A 12 12.00 -26.32 39.26
N GLY A 13 11.73 -27.60 39.00
CA GLY A 13 11.72 -28.21 37.67
C GLY A 13 10.55 -27.76 36.78
N SER A 14 9.38 -27.53 37.38
CA SER A 14 8.16 -27.15 36.66
C SER A 14 8.12 -25.67 36.26
N PHE A 15 8.89 -24.78 36.91
CA PHE A 15 8.98 -23.37 36.58
C PHE A 15 10.07 -23.00 35.54
N GLN A 16 11.03 -23.89 35.29
CA GLN A 16 12.10 -23.63 34.32
C GLN A 16 11.61 -23.37 32.89
N PRO A 17 10.66 -24.12 32.31
CA PRO A 17 10.15 -23.80 30.97
C PRO A 17 9.37 -22.49 30.92
N LEU A 18 8.63 -22.17 32.00
CA LEU A 18 7.92 -20.88 32.10
C LEU A 18 8.87 -19.69 32.19
N LEU A 19 9.91 -19.79 33.03
CA LEU A 19 10.96 -18.79 33.13
C LEU A 19 11.75 -18.64 31.82
N ALA A 20 12.00 -19.73 31.10
CA ALA A 20 12.61 -19.71 29.78
C ALA A 20 11.70 -19.02 28.74
N LEU A 21 10.38 -19.26 28.80
CA LEU A 21 9.39 -18.61 27.96
C LEU A 21 9.29 -17.10 28.24
N VAL A 22 9.14 -16.72 29.51
CA VAL A 22 9.14 -15.31 29.97
C VAL A 22 10.44 -14.62 29.54
N ASN A 23 11.57 -15.30 29.71
CA ASN A 23 12.84 -14.81 29.25
C ASN A 23 12.90 -14.61 27.72
N ARG A 24 12.34 -15.54 26.92
CA ARG A 24 12.30 -15.41 25.45
C ARG A 24 11.38 -14.27 24.99
N CYS A 25 10.26 -14.09 25.67
CA CYS A 25 9.25 -13.09 25.31
C CYS A 25 9.55 -11.68 25.86
N SER A 26 10.46 -11.52 26.84
CA SER A 26 10.71 -10.22 27.50
C SER A 26 11.12 -9.10 26.55
N GLY A 27 11.92 -9.38 25.51
CA GLY A 27 12.31 -8.40 24.51
C GLY A 27 11.14 -7.98 23.60
N PRO A 28 10.43 -8.91 22.97
CA PRO A 28 9.20 -8.59 22.22
C PRO A 28 8.13 -7.88 23.05
N LEU A 29 7.90 -8.26 24.31
CA LEU A 29 6.94 -7.61 25.22
C LEU A 29 7.38 -6.18 25.57
N LEU A 30 8.66 -5.96 25.84
CA LEU A 30 9.20 -4.61 26.04
C LEU A 30 9.01 -3.77 24.79
N LEU A 31 9.34 -4.31 23.60
CA LEU A 31 9.15 -3.62 22.33
C LEU A 31 7.67 -3.25 22.13
N PHE A 32 6.76 -4.18 22.38
CA PHE A 32 5.32 -3.96 22.28
C PHE A 32 4.85 -2.81 23.21
N GLY A 33 5.26 -2.84 24.48
CA GLY A 33 4.90 -1.79 25.44
C GLY A 33 5.46 -0.42 25.05
N LEU A 34 6.70 -0.34 24.58
CA LEU A 34 7.31 0.91 24.10
C LEU A 34 6.62 1.42 22.82
N MET A 35 6.24 0.52 21.92
CA MET A 35 5.48 0.90 20.71
C MET A 35 4.07 1.41 21.06
N ILE A 36 3.36 0.79 22.04
CA ILE A 36 2.08 1.34 22.55
C ILE A 36 2.32 2.74 23.11
N LEU A 37 3.39 2.94 23.88
CA LEU A 37 3.71 4.25 24.43
C LEU A 37 3.99 5.28 23.34
N ALA A 38 4.61 4.89 22.20
CA ALA A 38 4.81 5.80 21.07
C ALA A 38 3.49 6.17 20.37
N TYR A 39 2.58 5.22 20.24
CA TYR A 39 1.29 5.39 19.55
C TYR A 39 0.09 5.59 20.50
N TRP A 40 0.31 5.89 21.80
CA TRP A 40 -0.75 5.96 22.81
C TRP A 40 -1.89 6.89 22.42
N ARG A 41 -1.59 7.99 21.73
CA ARG A 41 -2.59 8.99 21.32
C ARG A 41 -3.65 8.39 20.41
N ILE A 42 -3.24 7.69 19.35
CA ILE A 42 -4.18 7.06 18.41
C ILE A 42 -4.79 5.77 18.94
N LEU A 43 -4.15 5.09 19.90
CA LEU A 43 -4.63 3.82 20.44
C LEU A 43 -5.56 3.98 21.64
N LEU A 44 -5.32 4.99 22.49
CA LEU A 44 -5.97 5.12 23.79
C LEU A 44 -6.82 6.38 23.92
N THR A 45 -6.87 7.24 22.87
CA THR A 45 -7.71 8.44 22.86
C THR A 45 -8.46 8.57 21.53
N ASP A 46 -9.57 9.33 21.54
CA ASP A 46 -10.35 9.63 20.34
C ASP A 46 -9.97 10.97 19.68
N GLN A 47 -8.92 11.64 20.18
CA GLN A 47 -8.54 12.99 19.76
C GLN A 47 -7.50 13.00 18.62
N TYR A 48 -6.92 11.86 18.30
CA TYR A 48 -5.82 11.72 17.34
C TYR A 48 -6.12 10.63 16.34
N THR A 49 -5.65 10.83 15.12
CA THR A 49 -5.79 9.83 14.06
C THR A 49 -4.60 9.87 13.11
N TRP A 50 -4.32 8.75 12.45
CA TRP A 50 -3.41 8.67 11.32
C TRP A 50 -4.13 8.85 9.96
N LEU A 51 -5.46 8.91 10.00
CA LEU A 51 -6.33 8.93 8.82
C LEU A 51 -6.41 10.33 8.18
N ASN A 52 -5.30 11.00 7.96
CA ASN A 52 -5.22 12.41 7.55
C ASN A 52 -4.58 12.66 6.18
N GLY A 53 -3.95 11.66 5.57
CA GLY A 53 -3.34 11.80 4.25
C GLY A 53 -4.39 11.98 3.16
N SER A 54 -4.14 12.87 2.19
CA SER A 54 -5.06 13.11 1.08
C SER A 54 -5.38 11.82 0.31
N ASP A 55 -4.34 11.07 -0.07
CA ASP A 55 -4.51 9.81 -0.80
C ASP A 55 -5.11 8.70 0.06
N LEU A 56 -4.82 8.71 1.37
CA LEU A 56 -5.39 7.77 2.31
C LEU A 56 -6.91 7.90 2.36
N SER A 57 -7.41 9.12 2.48
CA SER A 57 -8.85 9.39 2.53
C SER A 57 -9.52 9.25 1.18
N SER A 58 -8.88 9.76 0.12
CA SER A 58 -9.49 9.76 -1.21
C SER A 58 -9.62 8.36 -1.80
N GLN A 59 -8.66 7.47 -1.54
CA GLN A 59 -8.56 6.16 -2.20
C GLN A 59 -8.51 4.99 -1.21
N VAL A 60 -7.54 5.00 -0.29
CA VAL A 60 -7.21 3.80 0.51
C VAL A 60 -8.33 3.38 1.44
N LEU A 61 -8.93 4.32 2.18
CA LEU A 61 -10.05 4.02 3.08
C LEU A 61 -11.30 3.52 2.34
N PRO A 62 -11.76 4.16 1.25
CA PRO A 62 -12.84 3.61 0.43
C PRO A 62 -12.56 2.20 -0.07
N TRP A 63 -11.35 1.91 -0.58
CA TRP A 63 -10.99 0.55 -0.99
C TRP A 63 -11.02 -0.45 0.15
N LEU A 64 -10.52 -0.08 1.33
CA LEU A 64 -10.60 -0.96 2.51
C LEU A 64 -12.03 -1.20 2.96
N GLN A 65 -12.89 -0.16 2.90
CA GLN A 65 -14.30 -0.27 3.23
C GLN A 65 -15.04 -1.21 2.26
N PHE A 66 -14.86 -1.03 0.96
CA PHE A 66 -15.44 -1.91 -0.07
C PHE A 66 -14.96 -3.36 0.12
N GLN A 67 -13.64 -3.57 0.25
CA GLN A 67 -13.07 -4.90 0.43
C GLN A 67 -13.57 -5.58 1.70
N ALA A 68 -13.72 -4.85 2.81
CA ALA A 68 -14.26 -5.39 4.04
C ALA A 68 -15.72 -5.87 3.86
N GLY A 69 -16.55 -5.11 3.15
CA GLY A 69 -17.91 -5.51 2.79
C GLY A 69 -17.95 -6.81 1.99
N GLU A 70 -17.10 -6.94 0.98
CA GLU A 70 -17.02 -8.15 0.15
C GLU A 70 -16.49 -9.37 0.95
N TRP A 71 -15.49 -9.14 1.81
CA TRP A 71 -14.96 -10.18 2.70
C TRP A 71 -16.04 -10.73 3.64
N HIS A 72 -16.84 -9.86 4.27
CA HIS A 72 -17.97 -10.29 5.11
C HIS A 72 -19.10 -10.99 4.32
N ALA A 73 -19.19 -10.70 3.03
CA ALA A 73 -20.07 -11.43 2.10
C ALA A 73 -19.43 -12.72 1.53
N LEU A 74 -18.25 -13.13 2.05
CA LEU A 74 -17.48 -14.30 1.61
C LEU A 74 -17.10 -14.25 0.12
N ARG A 75 -16.81 -13.07 -0.40
CA ARG A 75 -16.39 -12.86 -1.79
C ARG A 75 -15.00 -12.23 -1.86
N ILE A 76 -14.21 -12.62 -2.86
CA ILE A 76 -12.92 -11.97 -3.13
C ILE A 76 -13.19 -10.71 -3.96
N PRO A 77 -12.77 -9.51 -3.51
CA PRO A 77 -13.07 -8.24 -4.17
C PRO A 77 -12.16 -8.00 -5.38
N VAL A 78 -12.32 -8.79 -6.44
CA VAL A 78 -11.49 -8.70 -7.65
C VAL A 78 -11.95 -7.62 -8.63
N TRP A 79 -13.22 -7.19 -8.52
CA TRP A 79 -13.87 -6.17 -9.34
C TRP A 79 -14.63 -5.19 -8.45
N SER A 80 -14.46 -3.88 -8.62
CA SER A 80 -15.34 -2.86 -8.05
C SER A 80 -16.32 -2.34 -9.10
N PRO A 81 -17.64 -2.40 -8.87
CA PRO A 81 -18.65 -1.83 -9.77
C PRO A 81 -18.89 -0.32 -9.52
N TYR A 82 -18.27 0.27 -8.50
CA TYR A 82 -18.66 1.56 -7.94
C TYR A 82 -17.95 2.76 -8.54
N GLU A 83 -16.88 2.55 -9.32
CA GLU A 83 -16.13 3.62 -9.96
C GLU A 83 -15.94 3.36 -11.43
N TRP A 84 -15.99 4.43 -12.24
CA TRP A 84 -15.74 4.41 -13.68
C TRP A 84 -16.49 3.30 -14.42
N ALA A 85 -17.79 3.08 -14.07
CA ALA A 85 -18.63 2.01 -14.60
C ALA A 85 -18.06 0.59 -14.39
N GLY A 86 -17.20 0.42 -13.41
CA GLY A 86 -16.58 -0.84 -13.02
C GLY A 86 -15.08 -0.91 -13.32
N GLN A 87 -14.31 -1.41 -12.33
CA GLN A 87 -12.85 -1.45 -12.37
C GLN A 87 -12.30 -2.79 -11.91
N ASN A 88 -11.21 -3.21 -12.54
CA ASN A 88 -10.39 -4.36 -12.11
C ASN A 88 -9.59 -3.99 -10.86
N LEU A 89 -10.17 -4.23 -9.67
CA LEU A 89 -9.59 -3.84 -8.39
C LEU A 89 -8.28 -4.59 -8.10
N LEU A 90 -8.23 -5.89 -8.41
CA LEU A 90 -7.02 -6.70 -8.22
C LEU A 90 -5.90 -6.26 -9.18
N GLY A 91 -6.23 -5.99 -10.43
CA GLY A 91 -5.27 -5.58 -11.46
C GLY A 91 -4.62 -4.23 -11.18
N GLN A 92 -5.33 -3.31 -10.54
CA GLN A 92 -4.77 -2.01 -10.14
C GLN A 92 -3.61 -2.12 -9.14
N GLY A 93 -3.56 -3.20 -8.36
CA GLY A 93 -2.51 -3.47 -7.39
C GLY A 93 -2.68 -2.70 -6.08
N GLN A 94 -2.71 -1.38 -6.12
CA GLN A 94 -2.73 -0.50 -4.94
C GLN A 94 -3.80 -0.82 -3.89
N PRO A 95 -5.01 -1.31 -4.22
CA PRO A 95 -5.97 -1.76 -3.22
C PRO A 95 -5.48 -2.89 -2.31
N GLY A 96 -4.46 -3.65 -2.73
CA GLY A 96 -3.84 -4.70 -1.92
C GLY A 96 -4.78 -5.86 -1.62
N VAL A 97 -5.57 -6.29 -2.61
CA VAL A 97 -6.59 -7.34 -2.47
C VAL A 97 -6.01 -8.64 -1.93
N MET A 98 -4.81 -9.01 -2.38
CA MET A 98 -4.14 -10.25 -1.95
C MET A 98 -3.24 -10.09 -0.73
N ASN A 99 -3.25 -8.92 -0.06
CA ASN A 99 -2.46 -8.69 1.14
C ASN A 99 -3.07 -9.38 2.36
N PRO A 100 -2.43 -10.42 2.94
CA PRO A 100 -3.00 -11.13 4.09
C PRO A 100 -3.12 -10.27 5.35
N LEU A 101 -2.39 -9.17 5.46
CA LEU A 101 -2.54 -8.24 6.58
C LEU A 101 -3.83 -7.42 6.48
N ASN A 102 -4.32 -7.17 5.26
CA ASN A 102 -5.65 -6.57 5.05
C ASN A 102 -6.76 -7.55 5.47
N TRP A 103 -6.56 -8.87 5.22
CA TRP A 103 -7.54 -9.87 5.64
C TRP A 103 -7.71 -9.93 7.16
N LEU A 104 -6.65 -9.68 7.93
CA LEU A 104 -6.75 -9.54 9.39
C LEU A 104 -7.62 -8.33 9.79
N LEU A 105 -7.51 -7.21 9.07
CA LEU A 105 -8.38 -6.06 9.26
C LEU A 105 -9.84 -6.42 8.94
N PHE A 106 -10.07 -7.09 7.81
CA PHE A 106 -11.42 -7.46 7.34
C PHE A 106 -12.08 -8.55 8.20
N ALA A 107 -11.31 -9.34 8.92
CA ALA A 107 -11.85 -10.29 9.89
C ALA A 107 -12.50 -9.62 11.10
N ALA A 108 -12.21 -8.33 11.34
CA ALA A 108 -12.86 -7.58 12.41
C ALA A 108 -14.33 -7.26 12.07
N PRO A 109 -15.25 -7.32 13.04
CA PRO A 109 -16.67 -7.08 12.79
C PRO A 109 -16.94 -5.62 12.38
N LEU A 110 -17.75 -5.46 11.33
CA LEU A 110 -18.24 -4.16 10.90
C LEU A 110 -19.31 -3.64 11.89
N ARG A 111 -19.36 -2.32 12.06
CA ARG A 111 -20.43 -1.66 12.83
C ARG A 111 -21.39 -0.97 11.87
N ARG A 112 -22.63 -1.43 11.80
CA ARG A 112 -23.63 -0.94 10.84
C ARG A 112 -23.15 -0.95 9.38
N GLY A 113 -22.34 -1.97 9.01
CA GLY A 113 -21.75 -2.09 7.68
C GLY A 113 -20.43 -1.35 7.46
N TRP A 114 -19.88 -0.64 8.47
CA TRP A 114 -18.71 0.20 8.35
C TRP A 114 -17.51 -0.33 9.14
N LEU A 115 -16.30 -0.11 8.60
CA LEU A 115 -15.05 -0.29 9.32
C LEU A 115 -14.98 0.66 10.52
N ARG A 116 -14.55 0.15 11.66
CA ARG A 116 -14.43 0.92 12.89
C ARG A 116 -13.08 1.64 12.95
N GLN A 117 -13.10 2.94 13.28
CA GLN A 117 -11.88 3.74 13.40
C GLN A 117 -10.86 3.12 14.37
N GLY A 118 -11.30 2.70 15.55
CA GLY A 118 -10.40 2.06 16.51
C GLY A 118 -9.74 0.77 15.98
N VAL A 119 -10.47 -0.03 15.18
CA VAL A 119 -9.89 -1.22 14.52
C VAL A 119 -8.83 -0.82 13.51
N LEU A 120 -9.07 0.22 12.71
CA LEU A 120 -8.09 0.78 11.78
C LEU A 120 -6.84 1.29 12.51
N HIS A 121 -7.01 1.97 13.65
CA HIS A 121 -5.88 2.46 14.45
C HIS A 121 -5.03 1.30 15.01
N TRP A 122 -5.66 0.27 15.60
CA TRP A 122 -4.95 -0.90 16.10
C TRP A 122 -4.30 -1.72 14.98
N TRP A 123 -4.93 -1.82 13.81
CA TRP A 123 -4.34 -2.47 12.65
C TRP A 123 -3.12 -1.72 12.12
N PHE A 124 -3.18 -0.40 12.02
CA PHE A 124 -2.05 0.44 11.63
C PHE A 124 -0.87 0.29 12.61
N PHE A 125 -1.15 0.34 13.90
CA PHE A 125 -0.16 0.05 14.94
C PHE A 125 0.46 -1.33 14.76
N LEU A 126 -0.35 -2.36 14.49
CA LEU A 126 0.12 -3.73 14.27
C LEU A 126 1.12 -3.82 13.11
N LEU A 127 0.91 -3.09 12.01
CA LEU A 127 1.85 -3.05 10.90
C LEU A 127 3.24 -2.55 11.36
N HIS A 128 3.28 -1.44 12.11
CA HIS A 128 4.53 -0.88 12.63
C HIS A 128 5.19 -1.79 13.68
N PHE A 129 4.39 -2.38 14.56
CA PHE A 129 4.90 -3.33 15.55
C PHE A 129 5.50 -4.58 14.89
N VAL A 130 4.85 -5.13 13.87
CA VAL A 130 5.38 -6.29 13.13
C VAL A 130 6.69 -5.93 12.42
N ALA A 131 6.80 -4.73 11.84
CA ALA A 131 8.04 -4.26 11.25
C ALA A 131 9.19 -4.21 12.29
N ALA A 132 8.94 -3.57 13.43
CA ALA A 132 9.88 -3.46 14.54
C ALA A 132 10.28 -4.84 15.09
N LEU A 133 9.32 -5.74 15.27
CA LEU A 133 9.53 -7.11 15.74
C LEU A 133 10.36 -7.94 14.75
N ASN A 134 10.13 -7.77 13.46
CA ASN A 134 10.89 -8.46 12.42
C ASN A 134 12.36 -8.00 12.42
N LEU A 135 12.62 -6.70 12.61
CA LEU A 135 13.98 -6.21 12.77
C LEU A 135 14.61 -6.70 14.08
N TYR A 136 13.89 -6.69 15.18
CA TYR A 136 14.34 -7.30 16.44
C TYR A 136 14.85 -8.73 16.20
N TRP A 137 14.09 -9.58 15.49
CA TRP A 137 14.51 -10.94 15.20
C TRP A 137 15.71 -11.04 14.25
N LEU A 138 15.83 -10.11 13.27
CA LEU A 138 17.00 -10.04 12.40
C LEU A 138 18.27 -9.79 13.24
N VAL A 139 18.31 -8.72 14.03
CA VAL A 139 19.51 -8.36 14.81
C VAL A 139 19.79 -9.35 15.93
N ARG A 140 18.77 -9.96 16.54
CA ARG A 140 18.96 -11.09 17.45
C ARG A 140 19.71 -12.25 16.79
N SER A 141 19.42 -12.51 15.51
CA SER A 141 20.11 -13.57 14.76
C SER A 141 21.56 -13.24 14.39
N LEU A 142 21.96 -11.97 14.49
CA LEU A 142 23.34 -11.51 14.34
C LEU A 142 24.15 -11.54 15.63
N GLY A 143 23.56 -12.04 16.73
CA GLY A 143 24.22 -12.22 18.01
C GLY A 143 24.08 -11.07 19.00
N THR A 144 23.17 -10.11 18.74
CA THR A 144 22.95 -8.99 19.69
C THR A 144 22.15 -9.41 20.91
N GLY A 145 22.32 -8.70 22.03
CA GLY A 145 21.49 -8.79 23.22
C GLY A 145 20.05 -8.31 22.99
N ARG A 146 19.20 -8.42 24.00
CA ARG A 146 17.76 -8.02 23.88
C ARG A 146 17.59 -6.53 23.74
N LEU A 147 18.24 -5.72 24.59
CA LEU A 147 18.09 -4.27 24.57
C LEU A 147 18.60 -3.64 23.27
N PRO A 148 19.77 -4.00 22.72
CA PRO A 148 20.19 -3.55 21.39
C PRO A 148 19.22 -3.96 20.26
N ALA A 149 18.58 -5.14 20.39
CA ALA A 149 17.61 -5.57 19.40
C ALA A 149 16.28 -4.80 19.51
N VAL A 150 15.83 -4.46 20.72
CA VAL A 150 14.69 -3.56 20.96
C VAL A 150 14.99 -2.18 20.40
N PHE A 151 16.20 -1.65 20.65
CA PHE A 151 16.66 -0.35 20.12
C PHE A 151 16.55 -0.30 18.58
N GLY A 152 17.09 -1.30 17.88
CA GLY A 152 16.99 -1.36 16.42
C GLY A 152 15.58 -1.50 15.93
N GLY A 153 14.76 -2.32 16.62
CA GLY A 153 13.33 -2.45 16.32
C GLY A 153 12.59 -1.12 16.39
N LEU A 154 12.82 -0.32 17.46
CA LEU A 154 12.25 1.01 17.61
C LEU A 154 12.73 1.96 16.51
N CYS A 155 14.05 2.00 16.23
CA CYS A 155 14.60 2.84 15.16
C CYS A 155 13.96 2.52 13.79
N PHE A 156 13.77 1.25 13.47
CA PHE A 156 13.15 0.88 12.20
C PHE A 156 11.64 1.14 12.16
N GLY A 157 10.93 0.82 13.24
CA GLY A 157 9.46 0.93 13.30
C GLY A 157 8.92 2.34 13.51
N LEU A 158 9.74 3.26 14.09
CA LEU A 158 9.29 4.60 14.49
C LEU A 158 10.00 5.74 13.75
N PHE A 159 11.10 5.48 13.05
CA PHE A 159 11.91 6.50 12.38
C PHE A 159 11.87 6.36 10.85
N GLY A 160 12.39 7.36 10.17
CA GLY A 160 12.58 7.39 8.74
C GLY A 160 11.31 7.08 7.98
N PHE A 161 11.42 6.20 7.00
CA PHE A 161 10.32 5.86 6.09
C PHE A 161 9.07 5.36 6.82
N LEU A 162 9.20 4.40 7.76
CA LEU A 162 8.03 3.84 8.45
C LEU A 162 7.40 4.85 9.40
N GLY A 163 8.20 5.60 10.16
CA GLY A 163 7.68 6.57 11.13
C GLY A 163 6.98 7.78 10.50
N SER A 164 7.21 8.04 9.21
CA SER A 164 6.64 9.17 8.47
C SER A 164 5.62 8.77 7.41
N ASN A 165 5.33 7.47 7.25
CA ASN A 165 4.47 6.97 6.18
C ASN A 165 3.10 6.51 6.73
N ASP A 166 2.04 7.01 6.13
CA ASP A 166 0.66 6.67 6.47
C ASP A 166 0.00 5.68 5.49
N TRP A 167 0.71 5.28 4.42
CA TRP A 167 0.20 4.33 3.41
C TRP A 167 0.40 2.87 3.82
N PRO A 168 -0.68 2.13 4.19
CA PRO A 168 -0.57 0.75 4.67
C PRO A 168 0.05 -0.20 3.65
N GLN A 169 -0.18 0.02 2.36
CA GLN A 169 0.37 -0.82 1.28
C GLN A 169 1.89 -0.69 1.17
N MET A 170 2.42 0.54 1.33
CA MET A 170 3.87 0.77 1.36
C MET A 170 4.48 0.14 2.61
N ILE A 171 3.87 0.36 3.79
CA ILE A 171 4.30 -0.24 5.05
C ILE A 171 4.32 -1.76 4.91
N SER A 172 3.22 -2.36 4.44
CA SER A 172 3.09 -3.82 4.24
C SER A 172 4.13 -4.38 3.26
N GLY A 173 4.57 -3.61 2.27
CA GLY A 173 5.65 -3.99 1.35
C GLY A 173 7.02 -4.09 2.03
N LEU A 174 7.25 -3.31 3.07
CA LEU A 174 8.56 -3.20 3.74
C LEU A 174 8.70 -4.07 4.98
N ILE A 175 7.62 -4.30 5.73
CA ILE A 175 7.68 -4.96 7.05
C ILE A 175 8.29 -6.36 7.03
N TRP A 176 8.25 -7.05 5.90
CA TRP A 176 8.83 -8.39 5.71
C TRP A 176 10.32 -8.36 5.43
N ALA A 177 10.87 -7.23 4.97
CA ALA A 177 12.27 -7.10 4.58
C ALA A 177 13.26 -7.59 5.65
N PRO A 178 13.12 -7.27 6.96
CA PRO A 178 14.05 -7.79 7.97
C PRO A 178 14.06 -9.32 8.05
N LEU A 179 12.91 -9.98 7.87
CA LEU A 179 12.86 -11.45 7.84
C LEU A 179 13.50 -12.01 6.58
N VAL A 180 13.30 -11.37 5.43
CA VAL A 180 13.98 -11.77 4.19
C VAL A 180 15.50 -11.72 4.39
N PHE A 181 16.04 -10.60 4.89
CA PHE A 181 17.47 -10.48 5.19
C PHE A 181 17.96 -11.51 6.20
N ARG A 182 17.19 -11.73 7.27
CA ARG A 182 17.50 -12.75 8.28
C ARG A 182 17.65 -14.14 7.68
N PHE A 183 16.70 -14.54 6.85
CA PHE A 183 16.69 -15.88 6.27
C PHE A 183 17.71 -16.02 5.13
N ILE A 184 17.96 -14.97 4.34
CA ILE A 184 19.05 -14.96 3.34
C ILE A 184 20.41 -15.13 4.02
N LEU A 185 20.70 -14.38 5.10
CA LEU A 185 21.95 -14.55 5.85
C LEU A 185 22.11 -15.96 6.41
N LYS A 186 21.03 -16.57 6.91
CA LYS A 186 21.02 -17.97 7.37
C LYS A 186 21.10 -19.00 6.23
N ALA A 187 20.78 -18.60 5.01
CA ALA A 187 20.86 -19.45 3.83
C ALA A 187 22.27 -19.55 3.25
N ARG A 188 23.24 -18.82 3.82
CA ARG A 188 24.63 -18.76 3.33
C ARG A 188 25.35 -20.08 3.46
N ILE A 189 25.23 -20.77 4.60
CA ILE A 189 26.01 -21.98 4.93
C ILE A 189 25.18 -22.95 5.77
N GLY A 190 25.38 -24.24 5.57
CA GLY A 190 24.94 -25.32 6.44
C GLY A 190 23.72 -26.09 5.93
N VAL A 191 23.44 -27.22 6.60
CA VAL A 191 22.42 -28.22 6.24
C VAL A 191 21.01 -27.62 6.04
N LYS A 192 20.73 -26.46 6.64
CA LYS A 192 19.42 -25.79 6.56
C LYS A 192 19.39 -24.63 5.56
N ALA A 193 20.45 -24.45 4.72
CA ALA A 193 20.56 -23.31 3.82
C ALA A 193 19.35 -23.19 2.88
N TRP A 194 18.98 -24.27 2.19
CA TRP A 194 17.83 -24.28 1.28
C TRP A 194 16.51 -24.01 1.99
N ARG A 195 16.33 -24.54 3.20
CA ARG A 195 15.14 -24.25 4.01
C ARG A 195 15.04 -22.78 4.38
N ASN A 196 16.16 -22.16 4.73
CA ASN A 196 16.21 -20.74 5.02
C ASN A 196 15.97 -19.90 3.75
N ALA A 197 16.53 -20.30 2.61
CA ALA A 197 16.25 -19.67 1.32
C ALA A 197 14.75 -19.74 0.97
N ALA A 198 14.10 -20.88 1.19
CA ALA A 198 12.67 -21.03 0.95
C ALA A 198 11.83 -20.09 1.83
N TRP A 199 12.16 -19.94 3.12
CA TRP A 199 11.50 -18.97 4.00
C TRP A 199 11.76 -17.52 3.60
N ALA A 200 12.98 -17.20 3.14
CA ALA A 200 13.25 -15.85 2.60
C ALA A 200 12.36 -15.55 1.40
N GLY A 201 12.19 -16.55 0.50
CA GLY A 201 11.29 -16.42 -0.64
C GLY A 201 9.83 -16.24 -0.24
N PHE A 202 9.35 -16.96 0.77
CA PHE A 202 8.00 -16.77 1.29
C PHE A 202 7.76 -15.34 1.78
N PHE A 203 8.65 -14.79 2.63
CA PHE A 203 8.49 -13.43 3.12
C PHE A 203 8.65 -12.37 2.04
N LEU A 204 9.54 -12.59 1.06
CA LEU A 204 9.64 -11.71 -0.10
C LEU A 204 8.37 -11.76 -0.97
N GLY A 205 7.77 -12.95 -1.12
CA GLY A 205 6.47 -13.11 -1.78
C GLY A 205 5.34 -12.35 -1.07
N LEU A 206 5.30 -12.37 0.27
CA LEU A 206 4.35 -11.55 1.04
C LEU A 206 4.54 -10.05 0.82
N SER A 207 5.79 -9.60 0.64
CA SER A 207 6.09 -8.21 0.26
C SER A 207 5.44 -7.86 -1.09
N TRP A 208 5.51 -8.75 -2.09
CA TRP A 208 4.89 -8.57 -3.40
C TRP A 208 3.35 -8.60 -3.37
N LEU A 209 2.73 -9.22 -2.37
CA LEU A 209 1.28 -9.19 -2.17
C LEU A 209 0.76 -7.91 -1.51
N SER A 210 1.63 -6.99 -1.10
CA SER A 210 1.27 -5.77 -0.36
C SER A 210 0.35 -4.80 -1.13
N GLY A 211 0.34 -4.89 -2.45
CA GLY A 211 -0.34 -3.93 -3.33
C GLY A 211 0.55 -2.78 -3.82
N HIS A 212 1.74 -2.60 -3.24
CA HIS A 212 2.69 -1.58 -3.68
C HIS A 212 3.93 -2.23 -4.31
N HIS A 213 4.24 -1.88 -5.56
CA HIS A 213 5.31 -2.55 -6.32
C HIS A 213 6.73 -2.02 -6.03
N GLN A 214 6.89 -0.71 -5.69
CA GLN A 214 8.22 -0.10 -5.56
C GLN A 214 9.01 -0.65 -4.36
N LEU A 215 8.38 -0.79 -3.19
CA LEU A 215 9.06 -1.31 -2.00
C LEU A 215 9.53 -2.76 -2.20
N PRO A 216 8.72 -3.70 -2.69
CA PRO A 216 9.19 -5.05 -3.05
C PRO A 216 10.34 -5.06 -4.07
N ILE A 217 10.35 -4.15 -5.05
CA ILE A 217 11.47 -3.99 -5.98
C ILE A 217 12.75 -3.63 -5.23
N PHE A 218 12.70 -2.60 -4.37
CA PHE A 218 13.88 -2.17 -3.61
C PHE A 218 14.36 -3.23 -2.63
N VAL A 219 13.45 -3.94 -1.96
CA VAL A 219 13.78 -5.10 -1.11
C VAL A 219 14.44 -6.19 -1.95
N SER A 220 13.90 -6.52 -3.12
CA SER A 220 14.46 -7.54 -4.02
C SER A 220 15.86 -7.17 -4.50
N LEU A 221 16.09 -5.91 -4.90
CA LEU A 221 17.42 -5.43 -5.31
C LEU A 221 18.43 -5.46 -4.16
N ALA A 222 18.02 -5.06 -2.96
CA ALA A 222 18.88 -5.11 -1.77
C ALA A 222 19.24 -6.56 -1.38
N VAL A 223 18.28 -7.48 -1.46
CA VAL A 223 18.51 -8.91 -1.23
C VAL A 223 19.42 -9.52 -2.29
N LEU A 224 19.23 -9.14 -3.55
CA LEU A 224 20.11 -9.57 -4.64
C LEU A 224 21.54 -9.07 -4.41
N ALA A 225 21.71 -7.79 -4.07
CA ALA A 225 23.02 -7.21 -3.75
C ALA A 225 23.70 -7.95 -2.58
N MET A 226 22.93 -8.27 -1.51
CA MET A 226 23.44 -9.09 -0.38
C MET A 226 23.83 -10.50 -0.85
N ALA A 227 22.99 -11.17 -1.64
CA ALA A 227 23.24 -12.53 -2.10
C ALA A 227 24.50 -12.61 -2.99
N VAL A 228 24.67 -11.66 -3.90
CA VAL A 228 25.84 -11.55 -4.75
C VAL A 228 27.09 -11.26 -3.92
N SER A 229 27.05 -10.25 -3.04
CA SER A 229 28.21 -9.85 -2.23
C SER A 229 28.69 -10.95 -1.29
N LEU A 230 27.77 -11.77 -0.76
CA LEU A 230 28.09 -12.87 0.16
C LEU A 230 28.14 -14.24 -0.54
N ARG A 231 27.97 -14.29 -1.87
CA ARG A 231 27.99 -15.50 -2.71
C ARG A 231 26.97 -16.54 -2.24
N ILE A 232 25.72 -16.12 -2.00
CA ILE A 232 24.63 -16.97 -1.52
C ILE A 232 23.85 -17.55 -2.71
N HIS A 233 24.29 -18.66 -3.26
CA HIS A 233 23.67 -19.28 -4.44
C HIS A 233 22.25 -19.77 -4.20
N THR A 234 21.95 -20.18 -2.96
CA THR A 234 20.60 -20.63 -2.56
C THR A 234 19.55 -19.54 -2.68
N ALA A 235 19.93 -18.25 -2.80
CA ALA A 235 19.03 -17.13 -2.99
C ALA A 235 18.18 -17.25 -4.27
N ALA A 236 18.64 -17.99 -5.29
CA ALA A 236 17.83 -18.26 -6.48
C ALA A 236 16.49 -18.92 -6.14
N LEU A 237 16.47 -19.88 -5.17
CA LEU A 237 15.24 -20.48 -4.67
C LEU A 237 14.34 -19.44 -3.99
N SER A 238 14.93 -18.45 -3.28
CA SER A 238 14.15 -17.39 -2.65
C SER A 238 13.38 -16.56 -3.67
N PHE A 239 14.03 -16.18 -4.78
CA PHE A 239 13.37 -15.42 -5.84
C PHE A 239 12.31 -16.25 -6.57
N ALA A 240 12.57 -17.55 -6.81
CA ALA A 240 11.60 -18.45 -7.43
C ALA A 240 10.32 -18.58 -6.56
N ILE A 241 10.47 -18.86 -5.26
CA ILE A 241 9.35 -18.96 -4.33
C ILE A 241 8.65 -17.60 -4.18
N ALA A 242 9.39 -16.50 -4.13
CA ALA A 242 8.79 -15.17 -4.05
C ALA A 242 7.92 -14.84 -5.27
N GLY A 243 8.38 -15.16 -6.46
CA GLY A 243 7.58 -15.03 -7.68
C GLY A 243 6.31 -15.89 -7.66
N MET A 244 6.41 -17.14 -7.19
CA MET A 244 5.25 -18.02 -7.06
C MET A 244 4.25 -17.51 -6.02
N ILE A 245 4.69 -17.11 -4.82
CA ILE A 245 3.81 -16.59 -3.76
C ILE A 245 3.19 -15.25 -4.15
N GLY A 246 3.94 -14.38 -4.83
CA GLY A 246 3.46 -13.08 -5.31
C GLY A 246 2.57 -13.16 -6.55
N ALA A 247 2.56 -14.30 -7.27
CA ALA A 247 1.87 -14.44 -8.56
C ALA A 247 0.37 -14.07 -8.56
N PRO A 248 -0.43 -14.32 -7.51
CA PRO A 248 -1.86 -13.92 -7.49
C PRO A 248 -2.09 -12.42 -7.60
N GLN A 249 -1.12 -11.59 -7.21
CA GLN A 249 -1.15 -10.15 -7.37
C GLN A 249 -0.39 -9.69 -8.62
N LEU A 250 0.77 -10.30 -8.90
CA LEU A 250 1.65 -9.88 -9.98
C LEU A 250 1.07 -10.17 -11.37
N LEU A 251 0.51 -11.36 -11.60
CA LEU A 251 0.01 -11.72 -12.93
C LEU A 251 -1.20 -10.89 -13.35
N PRO A 252 -2.24 -10.69 -12.50
CA PRO A 252 -3.33 -9.76 -12.82
C PRO A 252 -2.86 -8.32 -12.98
N GLY A 253 -1.92 -7.86 -12.15
CA GLY A 253 -1.36 -6.51 -12.25
C GLY A 253 -0.62 -6.28 -13.57
N LEU A 254 0.15 -7.25 -14.05
CA LEU A 254 0.81 -7.20 -15.36
C LEU A 254 -0.18 -7.24 -16.52
N ALA A 255 -1.22 -8.07 -16.42
CA ALA A 255 -2.26 -8.15 -17.43
C ALA A 255 -3.03 -6.83 -17.55
N TYR A 256 -3.49 -6.29 -16.41
CA TYR A 256 -4.20 -5.01 -16.37
C TYR A 256 -3.32 -3.83 -16.83
N GLY A 257 -2.05 -3.79 -16.39
CA GLY A 257 -1.12 -2.74 -16.79
C GLY A 257 -0.97 -2.59 -18.29
N LYS A 258 -1.06 -3.70 -19.07
CA LYS A 258 -1.01 -3.67 -20.54
C LYS A 258 -2.25 -3.06 -21.18
N LEU A 259 -3.37 -3.03 -20.47
CA LEU A 259 -4.66 -2.51 -20.94
C LEU A 259 -4.93 -1.08 -20.44
N ALA A 260 -4.18 -0.62 -19.45
CA ALA A 260 -4.43 0.62 -18.76
C ALA A 260 -3.46 1.73 -19.20
N VAL A 261 -3.93 2.95 -19.11
CA VAL A 261 -3.12 4.16 -19.08
C VAL A 261 -2.94 4.62 -17.64
N ARG A 262 -1.82 5.27 -17.33
CA ARG A 262 -1.48 5.68 -15.98
C ARG A 262 -1.04 7.14 -15.93
N TRP A 263 -1.57 7.86 -14.95
CA TRP A 263 -1.11 9.20 -14.59
C TRP A 263 0.15 9.11 -13.72
N VAL A 264 1.23 9.69 -14.18
CA VAL A 264 2.54 9.59 -13.54
C VAL A 264 3.14 10.94 -13.16
N GLY A 265 2.37 12.03 -13.24
CA GLY A 265 2.84 13.41 -13.03
C GLY A 265 3.27 14.08 -14.34
N MET A 266 2.71 13.63 -15.46
CA MET A 266 2.79 14.26 -16.79
C MET A 266 1.41 14.81 -17.16
N ASP A 267 1.34 15.72 -18.13
CA ASP A 267 0.10 16.35 -18.59
C ASP A 267 -0.88 15.32 -19.20
N SER A 268 -0.34 14.27 -19.82
CA SER A 268 -1.12 13.16 -20.36
C SER A 268 -0.74 11.84 -19.72
N PRO A 269 -1.70 10.89 -19.56
CA PRO A 269 -1.41 9.56 -19.06
C PRO A 269 -0.57 8.77 -20.09
N ILE A 270 0.23 7.83 -19.59
CA ILE A 270 1.09 6.97 -20.41
C ILE A 270 0.59 5.52 -20.41
N GLY A 271 0.80 4.82 -21.52
CA GLY A 271 0.53 3.39 -21.66
C GLY A 271 1.64 2.52 -21.08
N TRP A 272 1.43 1.20 -21.12
CA TRP A 272 2.40 0.21 -20.65
C TRP A 272 3.74 0.24 -21.41
N GLN A 273 3.66 0.45 -22.73
CA GLN A 273 4.84 0.46 -23.60
C GLN A 273 5.67 1.73 -23.45
N ASP A 274 5.05 2.80 -22.94
CA ASP A 274 5.72 4.08 -22.82
C ASP A 274 6.66 4.07 -21.61
N LYS A 275 7.87 4.58 -21.81
CA LYS A 275 8.83 4.76 -20.73
C LYS A 275 8.44 5.98 -19.90
N VAL A 276 8.39 5.84 -18.59
CA VAL A 276 8.21 6.99 -17.69
C VAL A 276 9.38 7.94 -17.88
N ALA A 277 9.13 9.19 -18.25
CA ALA A 277 10.18 10.16 -18.51
C ALA A 277 11.06 10.43 -17.28
N TYR A 278 12.36 10.63 -17.49
CA TYR A 278 13.31 10.76 -16.38
C TYR A 278 13.02 11.94 -15.45
N PHE A 279 12.51 13.06 -15.98
CA PHE A 279 12.15 14.23 -15.16
C PHE A 279 11.08 13.89 -14.10
N VAL A 280 10.22 12.89 -14.33
CA VAL A 280 9.25 12.41 -13.32
C VAL A 280 9.97 11.77 -12.13
N HIS A 281 11.06 11.03 -12.39
CA HIS A 281 11.91 10.48 -11.31
C HIS A 281 12.59 11.59 -10.53
N GLU A 282 13.06 12.65 -11.22
CA GLU A 282 13.69 13.81 -10.58
C GLU A 282 12.75 14.53 -9.61
N GLN A 283 11.46 14.64 -9.94
CA GLN A 283 10.43 15.24 -9.06
C GLN A 283 10.32 14.51 -7.73
N TYR A 284 10.56 13.19 -7.69
CA TYR A 284 10.43 12.36 -6.50
C TYR A 284 11.78 11.92 -5.91
N ALA A 285 12.88 12.48 -6.36
CA ALA A 285 14.19 12.22 -5.82
C ALA A 285 14.48 13.09 -4.58
N SER A 286 15.32 12.58 -3.68
CA SER A 286 15.83 13.36 -2.55
C SER A 286 16.94 14.29 -3.03
N ILE A 287 16.83 15.58 -2.74
CA ILE A 287 17.90 16.55 -3.04
C ILE A 287 19.00 16.50 -1.94
N PRO A 288 20.22 17.00 -2.19
CA PRO A 288 21.32 16.89 -1.25
C PRO A 288 21.03 17.44 0.17
N VAL A 289 20.24 18.51 0.28
CA VAL A 289 19.85 19.07 1.58
C VAL A 289 19.00 18.07 2.39
N SER A 290 18.27 17.17 1.73
CA SER A 290 17.51 16.12 2.42
C SER A 290 18.38 15.16 3.24
N LEU A 291 19.69 15.08 3.00
CA LEU A 291 20.62 14.32 3.85
C LEU A 291 20.67 14.85 5.28
N LEU A 292 20.36 16.12 5.48
CA LEU A 292 20.25 16.69 6.83
C LEU A 292 19.11 16.01 7.61
N SER A 293 18.11 15.49 6.93
CA SER A 293 17.00 14.78 7.58
C SER A 293 17.42 13.49 8.28
N ILE A 294 18.59 12.93 7.98
CA ILE A 294 19.17 11.81 8.74
C ILE A 294 19.27 12.16 10.23
N LEU A 295 19.56 13.43 10.53
CA LEU A 295 19.75 13.95 11.88
C LEU A 295 18.67 14.92 12.34
N LEU A 296 18.08 15.67 11.39
CA LEU A 296 17.15 16.78 11.65
C LEU A 296 15.81 16.52 10.95
N PRO A 297 14.77 16.10 11.68
CA PRO A 297 13.48 15.81 11.09
C PRO A 297 12.85 17.06 10.46
N GLY A 298 12.18 16.89 9.31
CA GLY A 298 11.52 17.96 8.57
C GLY A 298 12.41 18.63 7.52
N ALA A 299 13.66 18.17 7.33
CA ALA A 299 14.53 18.62 6.24
C ALA A 299 14.37 17.79 4.95
N GLU A 300 13.52 16.78 4.98
CA GLU A 300 13.18 15.93 3.83
C GLU A 300 12.26 16.65 2.83
N THR A 301 12.39 16.30 1.55
CA THR A 301 11.51 16.80 0.49
C THR A 301 10.33 15.86 0.22
N HIS A 302 10.55 14.55 0.22
CA HIS A 302 9.51 13.56 -0.09
C HIS A 302 9.45 12.42 0.91
N THR A 303 10.60 11.87 1.30
CA THR A 303 10.68 10.68 2.17
C THR A 303 11.68 10.94 3.27
N SER A 304 11.29 10.67 4.51
CA SER A 304 12.17 10.87 5.66
C SER A 304 13.32 9.87 5.67
N LEU A 305 14.54 10.39 5.82
CA LEU A 305 15.76 9.63 6.06
C LEU A 305 16.10 9.56 7.57
N PHE A 306 15.25 10.09 8.44
CA PHE A 306 15.56 10.29 9.85
C PHE A 306 16.00 9.00 10.53
N LEU A 307 17.14 9.06 11.16
CA LEU A 307 17.73 7.98 11.94
C LEU A 307 18.03 8.44 13.38
N GLY A 308 18.26 9.73 13.57
CA GLY A 308 18.66 10.33 14.81
C GLY A 308 20.16 10.24 15.07
N ALA A 309 20.67 11.19 15.85
CA ALA A 309 22.11 11.33 16.13
C ALA A 309 22.65 10.10 16.87
N THR A 310 21.89 9.55 17.81
CA THR A 310 22.29 8.39 18.61
C THR A 310 22.44 7.13 17.76
N ALA A 311 21.45 6.84 16.92
CA ALA A 311 21.51 5.64 16.07
C ALA A 311 22.61 5.76 15.01
N LEU A 312 22.81 6.96 14.43
CA LEU A 312 23.90 7.19 13.49
C LEU A 312 25.28 7.03 14.16
N ALA A 313 25.49 7.61 15.35
CA ALA A 313 26.75 7.47 16.08
C ALA A 313 27.05 5.99 16.42
N LEU A 314 26.03 5.23 16.83
CA LEU A 314 26.16 3.80 17.10
C LEU A 314 26.44 3.00 15.82
N ALA A 315 25.79 3.34 14.70
CA ALA A 315 26.08 2.71 13.40
C ALA A 315 27.53 2.96 12.97
N CYS A 316 28.03 4.20 13.10
CA CYS A 316 29.44 4.53 12.85
C CYS A 316 30.38 3.75 13.79
N TRP A 317 29.98 3.54 15.04
CA TRP A 317 30.76 2.74 16.00
C TRP A 317 30.82 1.26 15.58
N ALA A 318 29.72 0.69 15.08
CA ALA A 318 29.73 -0.65 14.50
C ALA A 318 30.70 -0.77 13.33
N LEU A 319 30.72 0.22 12.44
CA LEU A 319 31.67 0.26 11.32
C LEU A 319 33.12 0.27 11.82
N LYS A 320 33.42 1.07 12.85
CA LYS A 320 34.78 1.14 13.44
C LYS A 320 35.17 -0.17 14.13
N THR A 321 34.28 -0.78 14.91
CA THR A 321 34.63 -1.90 15.81
C THR A 321 34.37 -3.28 15.22
N GLN A 322 33.51 -3.40 14.23
CA GLN A 322 33.08 -4.68 13.66
C GLN A 322 33.24 -4.77 12.14
N TRP A 323 34.10 -3.93 11.54
CA TRP A 323 34.34 -3.90 10.09
C TRP A 323 34.83 -5.24 9.52
N ALA A 324 35.47 -6.09 10.34
CA ALA A 324 35.89 -7.42 9.93
C ALA A 324 34.71 -8.33 9.55
N ARG A 325 33.50 -8.07 10.08
CA ARG A 325 32.31 -8.88 9.80
C ARG A 325 31.75 -8.56 8.40
N PRO A 326 31.58 -9.56 7.52
CA PRO A 326 31.06 -9.32 6.18
C PRO A 326 29.63 -8.75 6.19
N GLU A 327 28.80 -9.12 7.18
CA GLU A 327 27.43 -8.60 7.33
C GLU A 327 27.45 -7.08 7.56
N VAL A 328 28.37 -6.56 8.35
CA VAL A 328 28.52 -5.11 8.62
C VAL A 328 28.84 -4.36 7.34
N LYS A 329 29.79 -4.88 6.54
CA LYS A 329 30.17 -4.28 5.25
C LYS A 329 29.02 -4.27 4.27
N VAL A 330 28.26 -5.36 4.20
CA VAL A 330 27.13 -5.49 3.24
C VAL A 330 25.98 -4.59 3.65
N PHE A 331 25.58 -4.55 4.93
CA PHE A 331 24.53 -3.61 5.37
C PHE A 331 24.95 -2.15 5.15
N PHE A 332 26.21 -1.81 5.40
CA PHE A 332 26.71 -0.47 5.09
C PHE A 332 26.62 -0.14 3.59
N ALA A 333 27.14 -1.04 2.74
CA ALA A 333 27.15 -0.84 1.28
C ALA A 333 25.73 -0.72 0.72
N ILE A 334 24.79 -1.58 1.17
CA ILE A 334 23.39 -1.52 0.75
C ILE A 334 22.73 -0.23 1.22
N GLY A 335 22.97 0.19 2.49
CA GLY A 335 22.42 1.44 3.02
C GLY A 335 22.93 2.68 2.27
N ILE A 336 24.22 2.75 1.96
CA ILE A 336 24.79 3.84 1.16
C ILE A 336 24.27 3.78 -0.28
N GLY A 337 24.20 2.59 -0.89
CA GLY A 337 23.62 2.40 -2.22
C GLY A 337 22.15 2.87 -2.27
N ALA A 338 21.38 2.63 -1.22
CA ALA A 338 20.00 3.09 -1.12
C ALA A 338 19.90 4.63 -1.06
N ILE A 339 20.79 5.32 -0.34
CA ILE A 339 20.86 6.79 -0.36
C ILE A 339 21.25 7.29 -1.75
N LEU A 340 22.30 6.72 -2.36
CA LEU A 340 22.73 7.12 -3.71
C LEU A 340 21.63 6.92 -4.75
N TYR A 341 20.83 5.87 -4.61
CA TYR A 341 19.63 5.67 -5.43
C TYR A 341 18.56 6.72 -5.13
N ALA A 342 18.25 6.94 -3.85
CA ALA A 342 17.22 7.87 -3.42
C ALA A 342 17.48 9.32 -3.88
N MET A 343 18.75 9.70 -4.02
CA MET A 343 19.17 11.03 -4.47
C MET A 343 19.04 11.22 -6.01
N GLY A 344 18.57 10.23 -6.76
CA GLY A 344 18.38 10.36 -8.21
C GLY A 344 19.64 10.83 -8.91
N ARG A 345 19.54 11.91 -9.70
CA ARG A 345 20.68 12.48 -10.45
C ARG A 345 21.87 12.87 -9.58
N PHE A 346 21.64 13.29 -8.36
CA PHE A 346 22.71 13.71 -7.45
C PHE A 346 23.50 12.52 -6.88
N GLY A 347 22.88 11.33 -6.80
CA GLY A 347 23.53 10.11 -6.32
C GLY A 347 24.15 9.26 -7.44
N GLY A 348 23.70 9.45 -8.67
CA GLY A 348 24.24 8.77 -9.87
C GLY A 348 23.83 7.30 -10.04
N LEU A 349 23.42 6.60 -8.97
CA LEU A 349 23.06 5.17 -9.06
C LEU A 349 21.71 4.96 -9.73
N GLU A 350 20.72 5.79 -9.43
CA GLU A 350 19.38 5.69 -10.01
C GLU A 350 19.39 5.93 -11.53
N PRO A 351 20.00 7.00 -12.09
CA PRO A 351 20.04 7.19 -13.53
C PRO A 351 20.80 6.08 -14.26
N LEU A 352 21.84 5.49 -13.62
CA LEU A 352 22.52 4.33 -14.16
C LEU A 352 21.57 3.13 -14.27
N LEU A 353 20.85 2.80 -13.21
CA LEU A 353 19.90 1.69 -13.21
C LEU A 353 18.70 1.97 -14.12
N TYR A 354 18.20 3.20 -14.18
CA TYR A 354 17.16 3.64 -15.11
C TYR A 354 17.56 3.39 -16.58
N SER A 355 18.83 3.55 -16.89
CA SER A 355 19.36 3.34 -18.24
C SER A 355 19.59 1.87 -18.59
N LEU A 356 19.99 1.06 -17.59
CA LEU A 356 20.46 -0.32 -17.82
C LEU A 356 19.41 -1.39 -17.52
N LEU A 357 18.50 -1.16 -16.55
CA LEU A 357 17.55 -2.18 -16.12
C LEU A 357 16.18 -1.95 -16.76
N PRO A 358 15.65 -2.90 -17.53
CA PRO A 358 14.29 -2.83 -18.05
C PRO A 358 13.27 -2.73 -16.89
N MET A 359 12.22 -1.98 -17.09
CA MET A 359 11.08 -1.82 -16.16
C MET A 359 11.40 -1.09 -14.86
N ILE A 360 12.65 -0.72 -14.58
CA ILE A 360 12.98 0.03 -13.36
C ILE A 360 12.36 1.42 -13.38
N GLU A 361 12.11 1.98 -14.57
CA GLU A 361 11.45 3.28 -14.74
C GLU A 361 10.01 3.29 -14.22
N LYS A 362 9.37 2.12 -14.05
CA LYS A 362 8.04 2.03 -13.43
C LYS A 362 8.09 2.30 -11.91
N ALA A 363 9.29 2.22 -11.30
CA ALA A 363 9.52 2.60 -9.89
C ALA A 363 9.91 4.08 -9.77
N ARG A 364 8.98 4.97 -10.12
CA ARG A 364 9.19 6.41 -10.35
C ARG A 364 9.59 7.26 -9.14
N SER A 365 9.60 6.73 -7.93
CA SER A 365 9.89 7.50 -6.71
C SER A 365 11.19 7.02 -6.05
N PRO A 366 12.36 7.52 -6.50
CA PRO A 366 13.66 7.07 -6.01
C PRO A 366 13.82 7.27 -4.50
N SER A 367 13.28 8.36 -3.94
CA SER A 367 13.36 8.68 -2.50
C SER A 367 12.83 7.57 -1.58
N MET A 368 11.93 6.70 -2.06
CA MET A 368 11.43 5.56 -1.27
C MET A 368 12.52 4.53 -0.96
N ALA A 369 13.68 4.54 -1.64
CA ALA A 369 14.81 3.70 -1.28
C ALA A 369 15.39 4.06 0.10
N ALA A 370 15.08 5.23 0.66
CA ALA A 370 15.34 5.60 2.06
C ALA A 370 14.88 4.53 3.06
N ALA A 371 13.84 3.76 2.72
CA ALA A 371 13.36 2.64 3.53
C ALA A 371 14.44 1.56 3.76
N ILE A 372 15.22 1.27 2.74
CA ILE A 372 16.33 0.30 2.81
C ILE A 372 17.51 0.89 3.61
N PHE A 373 17.78 2.19 3.46
CA PHE A 373 18.77 2.89 4.28
C PHE A 373 18.42 2.77 5.77
N THR A 374 17.20 3.13 6.16
CA THR A 374 16.74 3.09 7.55
C THR A 374 16.86 1.68 8.14
N LEU A 375 16.45 0.65 7.37
CA LEU A 375 16.62 -0.76 7.76
C LEU A 375 18.08 -1.11 8.03
N CYS A 376 18.96 -0.84 7.08
CA CYS A 376 20.39 -1.19 7.17
C CYS A 376 21.08 -0.49 8.34
N PHE A 377 20.82 0.80 8.52
CA PHE A 377 21.45 1.58 9.57
C PHE A 377 20.86 1.30 10.96
N ALA A 378 19.58 0.90 11.09
CA ALA A 378 19.03 0.38 12.33
C ALA A 378 19.71 -0.95 12.76
N VAL A 379 20.04 -1.83 11.79
CA VAL A 379 20.86 -3.03 12.06
C VAL A 379 22.26 -2.64 12.56
N LEU A 380 22.95 -1.74 11.86
CA LEU A 380 24.27 -1.28 12.24
C LEU A 380 24.28 -0.60 13.62
N ALA A 381 23.28 0.23 13.91
CA ALA A 381 23.12 0.89 15.21
C ALA A 381 22.96 -0.14 16.34
N SER A 382 22.17 -1.20 16.12
CA SER A 382 22.01 -2.30 17.08
C SER A 382 23.32 -3.03 17.35
N LEU A 383 24.09 -3.30 16.30
CA LEU A 383 25.42 -3.92 16.41
C LEU A 383 26.41 -3.01 17.16
N GLY A 384 26.36 -1.71 16.91
CA GLY A 384 27.18 -0.72 17.61
C GLY A 384 26.81 -0.62 19.09
N MET A 385 25.53 -0.63 19.42
CA MET A 385 25.06 -0.65 20.81
C MET A 385 25.50 -1.94 21.54
N GLU A 386 25.45 -3.11 20.88
CA GLU A 386 25.96 -4.35 21.45
C GLU A 386 27.46 -4.28 21.69
N SER A 387 28.22 -3.74 20.75
CA SER A 387 29.67 -3.55 20.92
C SER A 387 29.98 -2.68 22.13
N GLN A 388 29.26 -1.57 22.33
CA GLN A 388 29.45 -0.72 23.52
C GLN A 388 29.02 -1.39 24.82
N ARG A 389 28.02 -2.24 24.79
CA ARG A 389 27.57 -3.01 25.96
C ARG A 389 28.66 -3.96 26.46
N LEU A 390 29.46 -4.50 25.53
CA LEU A 390 30.52 -5.47 25.82
C LEU A 390 31.89 -4.81 26.10
N THR A 391 32.07 -3.54 25.71
CA THR A 391 33.28 -2.76 25.90
C THR A 391 33.02 -1.55 26.79
N HIS A 392 34.05 -0.83 27.18
CA HIS A 392 33.90 0.45 27.90
C HIS A 392 33.39 1.55 26.94
N THR A 393 32.61 2.48 27.49
CA THR A 393 32.14 3.66 26.73
C THR A 393 33.35 4.54 26.35
N HIS A 394 33.37 4.94 25.07
CA HIS A 394 34.41 5.80 24.54
C HIS A 394 34.04 7.29 24.69
N PRO A 395 34.98 8.20 25.14
CA PRO A 395 34.66 9.61 25.35
C PRO A 395 34.16 10.36 24.11
N ILE A 396 34.41 9.82 22.94
CA ILE A 396 33.93 10.40 21.67
C ILE A 396 32.39 10.58 21.62
N PHE A 397 31.62 9.69 22.30
CA PHE A 397 30.16 9.77 22.28
C PHE A 397 29.64 11.01 23.03
N ALA A 398 30.15 11.28 24.22
CA ALA A 398 29.77 12.48 24.96
C ALA A 398 30.12 13.74 24.17
N ARG A 399 31.37 13.82 23.64
CA ARG A 399 31.81 14.95 22.82
C ARG A 399 30.96 15.12 21.55
N PHE A 400 30.68 14.03 20.84
CA PHE A 400 29.85 14.07 19.65
C PHE A 400 28.44 14.64 19.92
N HIS A 401 27.77 14.11 20.95
CA HIS A 401 26.43 14.57 21.29
C HIS A 401 26.38 16.02 21.75
N TRP A 402 27.35 16.46 22.54
CA TRP A 402 27.43 17.86 22.97
C TRP A 402 27.77 18.81 21.81
N SER A 403 28.72 18.43 20.94
CA SER A 403 29.02 19.23 19.74
C SER A 403 27.85 19.31 18.79
N PHE A 404 27.17 18.18 18.58
CA PHE A 404 25.98 18.13 17.74
C PHE A 404 24.84 18.99 18.31
N ALA A 405 24.55 18.87 19.61
CA ALA A 405 23.56 19.72 20.27
C ALA A 405 23.88 21.21 20.14
N ALA A 406 25.14 21.59 20.35
CA ALA A 406 25.59 22.99 20.20
C ALA A 406 25.41 23.50 18.79
N ILE A 407 25.72 22.69 17.76
CA ILE A 407 25.49 23.04 16.34
C ILE A 407 24.00 23.22 16.07
N VAL A 408 23.14 22.30 16.53
CA VAL A 408 21.70 22.38 16.29
C VAL A 408 21.07 23.57 17.00
N ILE A 409 21.51 23.88 18.24
CA ILE A 409 21.10 25.09 18.98
C ILE A 409 21.56 26.35 18.21
N GLY A 410 22.79 26.36 17.71
CA GLY A 410 23.30 27.46 16.88
C GLY A 410 22.43 27.67 15.62
N LEU A 411 22.12 26.58 14.90
CA LEU A 411 21.22 26.63 13.73
C LEU A 411 19.82 27.11 14.10
N PHE A 412 19.30 26.71 15.27
CA PHE A 412 18.03 27.21 15.78
C PHE A 412 18.05 28.74 15.99
N PHE A 413 19.11 29.30 16.59
CA PHE A 413 19.23 30.75 16.74
C PHE A 413 19.44 31.47 15.42
N VAL A 414 20.21 30.89 14.49
CA VAL A 414 20.37 31.47 13.14
C VAL A 414 19.03 31.48 12.38
N SER A 415 18.21 30.44 12.52
CA SER A 415 16.88 30.40 11.89
C SER A 415 15.96 31.51 12.40
N LYS A 416 16.12 31.97 13.65
CA LYS A 416 15.36 33.10 14.21
C LYS A 416 15.76 34.46 13.63
N LEU A 417 16.95 34.55 13.07
CA LEU A 417 17.42 35.77 12.38
C LEU A 417 16.95 35.84 10.93
N LEU A 418 16.45 34.72 10.39
CA LEU A 418 15.92 34.65 9.03
C LEU A 418 14.39 34.77 9.07
N PRO A 419 13.75 35.49 8.13
CA PRO A 419 12.31 35.55 8.03
C PRO A 419 11.77 34.18 7.62
N SER A 420 11.44 33.31 8.59
CA SER A 420 10.86 31.99 8.33
C SER A 420 9.54 31.80 9.06
N ASN A 421 8.56 31.22 8.38
CA ASN A 421 7.22 30.93 8.92
C ASN A 421 7.10 29.55 9.57
N SER A 422 8.20 28.83 9.88
CA SER A 422 8.15 27.42 10.30
C SER A 422 8.49 27.21 11.77
N THR A 423 7.60 27.68 12.66
CA THR A 423 7.71 27.43 14.12
C THR A 423 7.76 25.93 14.49
N GLN A 424 7.14 25.05 13.71
CA GLN A 424 7.14 23.60 13.97
C GLN A 424 8.51 22.96 13.70
N LEU A 425 9.21 23.36 12.65
CA LEU A 425 10.54 22.83 12.31
C LEU A 425 11.55 23.17 13.42
N GLU A 426 11.51 24.38 13.92
CA GLU A 426 12.34 24.87 14.98
C GLU A 426 12.13 24.10 16.30
N GLN A 427 10.88 23.79 16.65
CA GLN A 427 10.57 22.99 17.83
C GLN A 427 11.13 21.56 17.71
N ARG A 428 11.06 20.95 16.53
CA ARG A 428 11.64 19.62 16.26
C ARG A 428 13.16 19.63 16.47
N TRP A 429 13.88 20.63 15.97
CA TRP A 429 15.33 20.74 16.09
C TRP A 429 15.75 20.97 17.53
N PHE A 430 15.01 21.81 18.28
CA PHE A 430 15.25 21.98 19.70
C PHE A 430 15.10 20.67 20.47
N GLY A 431 14.07 19.88 20.17
CA GLY A 431 13.87 18.55 20.74
C GLY A 431 15.06 17.61 20.50
N VAL A 432 15.58 17.57 19.25
CA VAL A 432 16.78 16.78 18.91
C VAL A 432 18.00 17.24 19.68
N ALA A 433 18.24 18.55 19.79
CA ALA A 433 19.34 19.10 20.56
C ALA A 433 19.24 18.74 22.05
N PHE A 434 18.05 18.86 22.63
CA PHE A 434 17.78 18.51 24.03
C PHE A 434 18.08 17.04 24.32
N VAL A 435 17.57 16.13 23.47
CA VAL A 435 17.84 14.68 23.61
C VAL A 435 19.35 14.40 23.49
N SER A 436 20.02 15.04 22.52
CA SER A 436 21.47 14.89 22.37
C SER A 436 22.23 15.37 23.60
N LEU A 437 21.85 16.47 24.24
CA LEU A 437 22.45 16.92 25.49
C LEU A 437 22.29 15.86 26.58
N LEU A 438 21.09 15.34 26.79
CA LEU A 438 20.83 14.29 27.80
C LEU A 438 21.69 13.04 27.57
N ILE A 439 21.81 12.60 26.30
CA ILE A 439 22.63 11.44 25.94
C ILE A 439 24.11 11.74 26.19
N GLY A 440 24.57 12.93 25.82
CA GLY A 440 25.95 13.37 26.12
C GLY A 440 26.26 13.32 27.63
N PHE A 441 25.34 13.79 28.48
CA PHE A 441 25.47 13.70 29.95
C PHE A 441 25.41 12.25 30.44
N ALA A 442 24.58 11.38 29.87
CA ALA A 442 24.52 9.96 30.23
C ALA A 442 25.88 9.27 29.96
N TYR A 443 26.47 9.49 28.77
CA TYR A 443 27.81 8.98 28.44
C TYR A 443 28.89 9.52 29.38
N TYR A 444 28.87 10.81 29.63
CA TYR A 444 29.81 11.45 30.57
C TYR A 444 29.69 10.89 32.00
N ALA A 445 28.47 10.67 32.49
CA ALA A 445 28.22 10.11 33.81
C ALA A 445 28.72 8.65 33.93
N VAL A 446 28.57 7.86 32.88
CA VAL A 446 29.10 6.48 32.82
C VAL A 446 30.63 6.51 32.81
N GLN A 447 31.26 7.40 32.04
CA GLN A 447 32.71 7.53 31.95
C GLN A 447 33.35 7.93 33.28
N ASN A 448 32.66 8.77 34.06
CA ASN A 448 33.12 9.22 35.38
C ASN A 448 32.66 8.30 36.53
N GLY A 449 32.12 7.12 36.23
CA GLY A 449 31.68 6.17 37.24
C GLY A 449 30.45 6.58 38.06
N LYS A 450 29.76 7.68 37.67
CA LYS A 450 28.51 8.13 38.30
C LYS A 450 27.30 7.26 37.92
N LEU A 451 27.39 6.62 36.78
CA LEU A 451 26.40 5.64 36.29
C LEU A 451 27.11 4.34 35.92
N LYS A 452 26.41 3.21 36.10
CA LYS A 452 26.92 1.89 35.66
C LYS A 452 26.75 1.74 34.16
N GLN A 453 27.68 1.03 33.50
CA GLN A 453 27.60 0.68 32.06
C GLN A 453 26.29 0.01 31.69
N SER A 454 25.71 -0.82 32.60
CA SER A 454 24.45 -1.50 32.38
C SER A 454 23.22 -0.57 32.31
N GLN A 455 23.34 0.66 32.83
CA GLN A 455 22.24 1.64 32.82
C GLN A 455 22.20 2.46 31.53
N LEU A 456 23.27 2.43 30.73
CA LEU A 456 23.34 3.18 29.48
C LEU A 456 22.28 2.67 28.45
N ALA A 457 22.14 1.36 28.31
CA ALA A 457 21.20 0.80 27.34
C ALA A 457 19.74 1.20 27.59
N PRO A 458 19.19 1.14 28.82
CA PRO A 458 17.87 1.71 29.11
C PRO A 458 17.76 3.21 28.82
N LEU A 459 18.79 4.01 29.14
CA LEU A 459 18.79 5.44 28.85
C LEU A 459 18.75 5.73 27.35
N LEU A 460 19.48 4.95 26.53
CA LEU A 460 19.39 5.06 25.07
C LEU A 460 18.01 4.68 24.52
N LEU A 461 17.34 3.70 25.11
CA LEU A 461 15.96 3.38 24.76
C LEU A 461 15.00 4.54 25.11
N CYS A 462 15.14 5.16 26.30
CA CYS A 462 14.37 6.35 26.64
C CYS A 462 14.62 7.50 25.65
N ALA A 463 15.86 7.70 25.25
CA ALA A 463 16.22 8.73 24.29
C ALA A 463 15.54 8.51 22.91
N VAL A 464 15.58 7.28 22.39
CA VAL A 464 14.87 6.92 21.14
C VAL A 464 13.37 7.15 21.29
N MET A 465 12.79 6.85 22.45
CA MET A 465 11.37 7.12 22.69
C MET A 465 11.04 8.61 22.68
N ILE A 466 11.90 9.46 23.25
CA ILE A 466 11.73 10.93 23.20
C ILE A 466 11.92 11.44 21.76
N GLU A 467 12.95 10.96 21.04
CA GLU A 467 13.14 11.29 19.62
C GLU A 467 11.95 10.84 18.77
N SER A 468 11.38 9.64 19.02
CA SER A 468 10.20 9.16 18.31
C SER A 468 8.95 10.00 18.62
N ALA A 469 8.78 10.46 19.86
CA ALA A 469 7.71 11.36 20.22
C ALA A 469 7.84 12.71 19.50
N ASN A 470 9.06 13.22 19.33
CA ASN A 470 9.32 14.42 18.53
C ASN A 470 8.97 14.24 17.06
N MET A 471 9.21 13.04 16.49
CA MET A 471 8.80 12.69 15.13
C MET A 471 7.28 12.56 15.03
N THR A 472 6.69 11.68 15.81
CA THR A 472 5.27 11.32 15.71
C THR A 472 4.32 12.43 16.16
N TYR A 473 4.75 13.34 17.05
CA TYR A 473 3.93 14.47 17.50
C TYR A 473 3.61 15.45 16.36
N PHE A 474 4.56 15.67 15.46
CA PHE A 474 4.42 16.59 14.33
C PHE A 474 4.03 15.89 13.03
N ASP A 475 4.05 14.57 13.03
CA ASP A 475 3.74 13.77 11.86
C ASP A 475 2.23 13.50 11.74
N MET A 476 1.79 13.12 10.53
CA MET A 476 0.38 12.86 10.22
C MET A 476 -0.24 11.80 11.13
N ALA A 477 0.55 10.80 11.56
CA ALA A 477 0.07 9.69 12.38
C ALA A 477 -0.37 10.07 13.81
N ASN A 478 -0.04 11.26 14.30
CA ASN A 478 -0.40 11.69 15.66
C ASN A 478 -0.85 13.16 15.72
N ARG A 479 -1.28 13.72 14.61
CA ARG A 479 -1.83 15.07 14.63
C ARG A 479 -3.09 15.10 15.51
N HIS A 480 -3.09 16.05 16.42
CA HIS A 480 -4.30 16.45 17.07
C HIS A 480 -5.22 17.03 16.00
N ASP A 481 -6.22 16.29 15.69
CA ASP A 481 -7.24 16.73 14.79
C ASP A 481 -8.36 17.34 15.64
N LYS A 482 -8.33 18.66 15.81
CA LYS A 482 -9.51 19.41 16.29
C LYS A 482 -10.72 19.16 15.39
N ASN A 483 -10.43 18.68 14.16
CA ASN A 483 -11.35 18.23 13.15
C ASN A 483 -11.07 16.76 12.77
N ALA A 484 -10.55 15.93 13.71
CA ALA A 484 -10.31 14.47 13.52
C ALA A 484 -11.54 13.75 13.06
N GLN A 485 -12.51 14.47 13.12
CA GLN A 485 -13.77 14.23 12.53
C GLN A 485 -13.83 14.65 11.06
N GLN A 486 -12.75 15.05 10.40
CA GLN A 486 -12.81 15.44 8.99
C GLN A 486 -12.84 14.27 8.02
N PHE A 487 -12.42 13.09 8.40
CA PHE A 487 -12.43 11.94 7.49
C PHE A 487 -13.64 11.03 7.66
N LEU A 488 -13.93 10.58 8.84
CA LEU A 488 -15.10 9.75 9.05
C LEU A 488 -16.41 10.57 9.06
N PRO A 489 -16.47 11.79 9.58
CA PRO A 489 -17.65 12.62 9.45
C PRO A 489 -17.96 13.19 8.06
N PRO A 490 -16.99 13.64 7.21
CA PRO A 490 -17.35 13.96 5.82
C PRO A 490 -17.93 12.75 5.09
N MET A 491 -17.43 11.57 5.36
CA MET A 491 -17.99 10.33 4.81
C MET A 491 -19.36 10.01 5.40
N SER A 492 -19.62 10.32 6.67
CA SER A 492 -20.95 10.16 7.29
C SER A 492 -21.92 11.30 6.97
N LYS A 493 -21.43 12.50 6.67
CA LYS A 493 -22.26 13.66 6.33
C LYS A 493 -22.99 13.53 4.99
N TYR A 494 -22.49 12.68 4.09
CA TYR A 494 -23.14 12.40 2.81
C TYR A 494 -24.09 11.19 2.88
N MET A 495 -24.45 10.74 4.08
CA MET A 495 -25.39 9.63 4.24
C MET A 495 -26.81 10.00 3.81
N ASP A 496 -27.23 11.23 3.99
CA ASP A 496 -28.50 11.78 3.51
C ASP A 496 -28.58 11.73 1.97
N VAL A 497 -27.52 12.10 1.28
CA VAL A 497 -27.42 12.00 -0.17
C VAL A 497 -27.49 10.52 -0.61
N ARG A 498 -26.74 9.63 0.05
CA ARG A 498 -26.80 8.19 -0.21
C ARG A 498 -28.21 7.62 -0.01
N GLU A 499 -28.86 7.99 1.08
CA GLU A 499 -30.23 7.55 1.40
C GLU A 499 -31.22 8.06 0.37
N PHE A 500 -31.11 9.33 -0.02
CA PHE A 500 -31.92 9.88 -1.11
C PHE A 500 -31.72 9.12 -2.41
N LEU A 501 -30.47 8.87 -2.83
CA LEU A 501 -30.15 8.12 -4.04
C LEU A 501 -30.69 6.69 -3.99
N ALA A 502 -30.70 6.04 -2.82
CA ALA A 502 -31.28 4.71 -2.63
C ALA A 502 -32.79 4.65 -2.87
N THR A 503 -33.51 5.79 -2.79
CA THR A 503 -34.93 5.87 -3.10
C THR A 503 -35.23 5.96 -4.61
N ARG A 504 -34.23 6.17 -5.46
CA ARG A 504 -34.43 6.33 -6.90
C ARG A 504 -34.63 4.97 -7.57
N PRO A 505 -35.47 4.91 -8.61
CA PRO A 505 -35.76 3.66 -9.31
C PRO A 505 -34.55 3.16 -10.11
N GLY A 506 -34.37 1.85 -10.14
CA GLY A 506 -33.36 1.16 -10.96
C GLY A 506 -31.94 1.25 -10.47
N PRO A 507 -31.00 0.60 -11.17
CA PRO A 507 -29.58 0.81 -10.91
C PRO A 507 -29.19 2.21 -11.38
N ILE A 508 -28.87 3.10 -10.43
CA ILE A 508 -28.49 4.48 -10.68
C ILE A 508 -26.98 4.60 -10.82
N ARG A 509 -26.54 5.46 -11.74
CA ARG A 509 -25.15 5.92 -11.82
C ARG A 509 -25.11 7.43 -11.69
N VAL A 510 -24.14 7.91 -10.93
CA VAL A 510 -24.00 9.34 -10.64
C VAL A 510 -22.63 9.84 -11.07
N THR A 511 -22.49 11.15 -11.23
CA THR A 511 -21.21 11.84 -11.15
C THR A 511 -21.12 12.57 -9.82
N VAL A 512 -19.91 12.82 -9.36
CA VAL A 512 -19.62 13.50 -8.09
C VAL A 512 -18.71 14.68 -8.38
N ASP A 513 -18.91 15.81 -7.71
CA ASP A 513 -17.97 16.92 -7.73
C ASP A 513 -16.73 16.56 -6.90
N ASP A 514 -15.65 16.18 -7.58
CA ASP A 514 -14.40 15.72 -6.98
C ASP A 514 -13.58 16.83 -6.31
N GLN A 515 -13.87 18.11 -6.59
CA GLN A 515 -13.23 19.23 -5.91
C GLN A 515 -13.78 19.43 -4.50
N ILE A 516 -15.00 19.02 -4.27
CA ILE A 516 -15.71 19.13 -2.97
C ILE A 516 -15.70 17.79 -2.25
N ILE A 517 -16.11 16.72 -2.93
CA ILE A 517 -16.14 15.35 -2.38
C ILE A 517 -14.84 14.64 -2.80
N ARG A 518 -13.79 14.89 -2.04
CA ARG A 518 -12.41 14.47 -2.36
C ARG A 518 -12.07 13.03 -1.97
N PHE A 519 -12.99 12.08 -2.24
CA PHE A 519 -12.76 10.66 -1.99
C PHE A 519 -13.62 9.79 -2.91
N ASN A 520 -13.26 8.52 -3.06
CA ASN A 520 -14.00 7.53 -3.83
C ASN A 520 -15.36 7.25 -3.18
N PHE A 521 -16.30 8.15 -3.47
CA PHE A 521 -17.67 8.15 -2.94
C PHE A 521 -18.38 6.82 -3.24
N GLY A 522 -18.14 6.27 -4.42
CA GLY A 522 -18.73 5.03 -4.87
C GLY A 522 -18.36 3.85 -4.00
N ASP A 523 -17.08 3.59 -3.81
CA ASP A 523 -16.56 2.48 -2.99
C ASP A 523 -16.93 2.63 -1.51
N TRP A 524 -17.03 3.88 -1.02
CA TRP A 524 -17.39 4.13 0.37
C TRP A 524 -18.88 3.92 0.63
N HIS A 525 -19.75 4.47 -0.22
CA HIS A 525 -21.21 4.48 -0.01
C HIS A 525 -21.97 3.35 -0.74
N GLY A 526 -21.30 2.58 -1.59
CA GLY A 526 -21.94 1.54 -2.41
C GLY A 526 -22.81 2.11 -3.52
N VAL A 527 -22.47 3.28 -4.07
CA VAL A 527 -23.17 3.96 -5.18
C VAL A 527 -22.31 3.90 -6.43
N GLN A 528 -22.88 3.59 -7.59
CA GLN A 528 -22.14 3.58 -8.86
C GLN A 528 -21.82 5.01 -9.30
N VAL A 529 -20.53 5.31 -9.43
CA VAL A 529 -20.01 6.62 -9.84
C VAL A 529 -19.32 6.52 -11.19
N MET A 530 -19.61 7.45 -12.09
CA MET A 530 -18.75 7.70 -13.25
C MET A 530 -17.72 8.75 -12.87
N GLY A 531 -16.54 8.30 -12.50
CA GLY A 531 -15.46 9.08 -11.92
C GLY A 531 -14.78 8.33 -10.78
N GLY A 532 -13.85 8.97 -10.11
CA GLY A 532 -13.11 8.43 -8.96
C GLY A 532 -11.61 8.64 -9.06
N TYR A 533 -10.94 8.60 -7.90
CA TYR A 533 -9.49 8.78 -7.77
C TYR A 533 -8.79 7.44 -8.02
N LEU A 534 -8.22 7.28 -9.23
CA LEU A 534 -7.47 6.11 -9.63
C LEU A 534 -6.13 6.52 -10.25
N ALA A 535 -5.07 5.77 -9.94
CA ALA A 535 -3.76 5.99 -10.54
C ALA A 535 -3.69 5.51 -12.01
N SER A 536 -4.59 4.61 -12.41
CA SER A 536 -4.66 4.03 -13.76
C SER A 536 -6.10 3.71 -14.12
N LEU A 537 -6.41 3.83 -15.41
CA LEU A 537 -7.72 3.57 -15.98
C LEU A 537 -7.54 2.72 -17.24
N SER A 538 -8.51 1.85 -17.58
CA SER A 538 -8.43 1.13 -18.85
C SER A 538 -8.39 2.11 -20.01
N LYS A 539 -7.50 1.86 -20.98
CA LYS A 539 -7.28 2.78 -22.11
C LYS A 539 -8.59 3.03 -22.88
N ASN A 540 -9.35 1.98 -23.15
CA ASN A 540 -10.60 2.08 -23.87
C ASN A 540 -11.61 3.02 -23.17
N LEU A 541 -11.63 3.01 -21.85
CA LEU A 541 -12.50 3.92 -21.09
C LEU A 541 -11.95 5.36 -21.11
N ALA A 542 -10.62 5.52 -21.05
CA ALA A 542 -9.98 6.83 -21.06
C ALA A 542 -10.02 7.54 -22.43
N ASP A 543 -10.18 6.78 -23.52
CA ASP A 543 -10.18 7.32 -24.89
C ASP A 543 -11.51 8.02 -25.25
N VAL A 544 -12.58 7.92 -24.42
CA VAL A 544 -13.91 8.47 -24.69
C VAL A 544 -14.30 9.50 -23.63
N ASP A 545 -14.85 10.64 -24.05
CA ASP A 545 -15.46 11.60 -23.12
C ASP A 545 -16.87 11.15 -22.72
N TRP A 546 -16.98 10.49 -21.58
CA TRP A 546 -18.23 10.00 -21.02
C TRP A 546 -19.06 11.07 -20.32
N PHE A 547 -18.60 12.31 -20.27
CA PHE A 547 -19.28 13.41 -19.59
C PHE A 547 -20.02 14.34 -20.56
N SER A 548 -19.93 14.11 -21.84
CA SER A 548 -20.80 14.77 -22.84
C SER A 548 -22.27 14.32 -22.69
N PRO A 549 -23.25 15.13 -23.07
CA PRO A 549 -24.66 14.84 -22.76
C PRO A 549 -25.14 13.45 -23.21
N ARG A 550 -24.83 13.07 -24.43
CA ARG A 550 -25.29 11.78 -24.99
C ARG A 550 -24.46 10.60 -24.53
N ALA A 551 -23.16 10.79 -24.30
CA ALA A 551 -22.33 9.75 -23.71
C ALA A 551 -22.72 9.49 -22.25
N ALA A 552 -23.07 10.53 -21.49
CA ALA A 552 -23.61 10.40 -20.14
C ALA A 552 -24.94 9.61 -20.15
N GLN A 553 -25.85 9.92 -21.09
CA GLN A 553 -27.06 9.16 -21.30
C GLN A 553 -26.77 7.69 -21.59
N LEU A 554 -25.86 7.41 -22.54
CA LEU A 554 -25.46 6.06 -22.96
C LEU A 554 -24.92 5.21 -21.81
N ILE A 555 -24.01 5.76 -21.00
CA ILE A 555 -23.41 5.02 -19.89
C ILE A 555 -24.32 4.99 -18.64
N GLY A 556 -25.50 5.58 -18.72
CA GLY A 556 -26.51 5.51 -17.69
C GLY A 556 -26.33 6.47 -16.53
N ILE A 557 -25.69 7.63 -16.73
CA ILE A 557 -25.58 8.68 -15.72
C ILE A 557 -26.92 9.41 -15.61
N GLY A 558 -27.58 9.28 -14.45
CA GLY A 558 -28.84 9.94 -14.18
C GLY A 558 -28.75 11.17 -13.31
N TYR A 559 -27.72 11.24 -12.45
CA TYR A 559 -27.62 12.29 -11.43
C TYR A 559 -26.20 12.82 -11.28
N HIS A 560 -26.12 14.05 -10.79
CA HIS A 560 -24.88 14.68 -10.31
C HIS A 560 -24.99 15.02 -8.82
N VAL A 561 -23.96 14.73 -8.07
CA VAL A 561 -23.82 15.06 -6.64
C VAL A 561 -22.77 16.15 -6.49
N GLY A 562 -23.21 17.34 -6.12
CA GLY A 562 -22.34 18.52 -5.97
C GLY A 562 -23.11 19.77 -5.63
N PRO A 563 -22.43 20.87 -5.27
CA PRO A 563 -23.08 22.13 -4.89
C PRO A 563 -23.83 22.78 -6.08
N THR A 564 -23.34 22.57 -7.30
CA THR A 564 -23.89 23.14 -8.54
C THR A 564 -24.20 22.06 -9.56
N ALA A 565 -25.11 22.36 -10.50
CA ALA A 565 -25.38 21.49 -11.62
C ALA A 565 -24.13 21.32 -12.52
N ARG A 566 -23.90 20.11 -13.02
CA ARG A 566 -22.79 19.82 -13.94
C ARG A 566 -23.11 20.16 -15.39
N MET A 567 -24.40 20.12 -15.75
CA MET A 567 -24.88 20.43 -17.10
C MET A 567 -26.02 21.44 -17.06
N ASP A 568 -26.10 22.28 -18.08
CA ASP A 568 -27.23 23.17 -18.28
C ASP A 568 -28.54 22.37 -18.46
N GLY A 569 -29.63 22.88 -17.92
CA GLY A 569 -30.94 22.20 -17.97
C GLY A 569 -31.10 21.10 -16.91
N SER A 570 -30.09 20.82 -16.07
CA SER A 570 -30.23 19.92 -14.93
C SER A 570 -31.26 20.42 -13.92
N LYS A 571 -32.02 19.50 -13.30
CA LYS A 571 -33.05 19.80 -12.32
C LYS A 571 -32.58 19.46 -10.91
N LEU A 572 -32.72 20.38 -9.97
CA LEU A 572 -32.47 20.12 -8.55
C LEU A 572 -33.56 19.20 -8.00
N LEU A 573 -33.16 18.07 -7.41
CA LEU A 573 -34.06 17.08 -6.79
C LEU A 573 -33.95 17.02 -5.28
N PHE A 574 -32.77 17.28 -4.72
CA PHE A 574 -32.53 17.16 -3.29
C PHE A 574 -31.45 18.15 -2.84
N GLU A 575 -31.68 18.78 -1.71
CA GLU A 575 -30.70 19.60 -0.99
C GLU A 575 -30.33 18.85 0.29
N GLY A 576 -29.10 18.38 0.33
CA GLY A 576 -28.53 17.70 1.47
C GLY A 576 -27.84 18.65 2.43
N GLU A 577 -27.28 18.08 3.50
CA GLU A 577 -26.43 18.81 4.41
C GLU A 577 -25.18 19.38 3.71
N GLN A 578 -24.64 20.51 4.22
CA GLN A 578 -23.39 21.12 3.76
C GLN A 578 -23.38 21.56 2.27
N ASP A 579 -24.51 22.06 1.79
CA ASP A 579 -24.70 22.55 0.41
C ASP A 579 -24.44 21.48 -0.68
N ILE A 580 -24.43 20.21 -0.32
CA ILE A 580 -24.36 19.13 -1.29
C ILE A 580 -25.77 18.81 -1.80
N LYS A 581 -25.92 18.89 -3.10
CA LYS A 581 -27.19 18.76 -3.82
C LYS A 581 -27.15 17.58 -4.75
N VAL A 582 -28.35 17.05 -5.08
CA VAL A 582 -28.50 16.04 -6.13
C VAL A 582 -29.27 16.65 -7.30
N TRP A 583 -28.63 16.65 -8.44
CA TRP A 583 -29.12 17.20 -9.69
C TRP A 583 -29.45 16.07 -10.67
N GLU A 584 -30.64 16.09 -11.26
CA GLU A 584 -31.01 15.18 -12.35
C GLU A 584 -30.42 15.71 -13.66
N TYR A 585 -29.86 14.80 -14.46
CA TYR A 585 -29.32 15.16 -15.79
C TYR A 585 -30.44 15.51 -16.75
N PRO A 586 -30.21 16.40 -17.74
CA PRO A 586 -31.26 16.87 -18.66
C PRO A 586 -31.76 15.77 -19.60
N LEU A 587 -30.91 14.81 -19.98
CA LEU A 587 -31.28 13.64 -20.77
C LEU A 587 -31.50 12.44 -19.86
N PRO A 588 -32.64 11.72 -20.00
CA PRO A 588 -32.90 10.53 -19.21
C PRO A 588 -31.85 9.46 -19.55
N PRO A 589 -31.24 8.79 -18.54
CA PRO A 589 -30.24 7.77 -18.79
C PRO A 589 -30.84 6.55 -19.50
N LEU A 590 -30.05 5.90 -20.36
CA LEU A 590 -30.38 4.57 -20.83
C LEU A 590 -30.40 3.58 -19.67
N PRO A 591 -31.26 2.54 -19.73
CA PRO A 591 -31.22 1.44 -18.77
C PRO A 591 -29.81 0.82 -18.72
N ARG A 592 -29.37 0.32 -17.55
CA ARG A 592 -28.07 -0.33 -17.45
C ARG A 592 -27.92 -1.54 -18.38
N THR A 593 -29.03 -2.18 -18.76
CA THR A 593 -29.05 -3.23 -19.80
C THR A 593 -30.18 -2.96 -20.76
N TRP A 594 -29.91 -3.11 -22.05
CA TRP A 594 -30.91 -3.01 -23.09
C TRP A 594 -30.62 -3.93 -24.26
N ILE A 595 -31.60 -4.14 -25.13
CA ILE A 595 -31.46 -4.92 -26.36
C ILE A 595 -31.41 -3.96 -27.55
N ALA A 596 -30.33 -4.02 -28.30
CA ALA A 596 -30.15 -3.28 -29.54
C ALA A 596 -30.29 -4.23 -30.76
N ASN A 597 -30.88 -3.74 -31.83
CA ASN A 597 -31.19 -4.51 -33.04
C ASN A 597 -30.55 -3.94 -34.31
N ALA A 598 -29.52 -3.12 -34.16
CA ALA A 598 -28.65 -2.64 -35.24
C ALA A 598 -27.21 -2.44 -34.74
N ALA A 599 -26.26 -2.59 -35.66
CA ALA A 599 -24.84 -2.32 -35.38
C ALA A 599 -24.25 -1.42 -36.47
N ILE A 600 -23.50 -0.42 -36.09
CA ILE A 600 -22.77 0.49 -36.96
C ILE A 600 -21.27 0.38 -36.65
N LEU A 601 -20.47 0.28 -37.71
CA LEU A 601 -19.02 0.26 -37.57
C LEU A 601 -18.45 1.66 -37.42
N TYR A 602 -17.47 1.80 -36.53
CA TYR A 602 -16.63 2.99 -36.40
C TYR A 602 -15.14 2.60 -36.48
N ARG A 603 -14.26 3.53 -36.84
CA ARG A 603 -12.83 3.29 -37.10
C ARG A 603 -11.96 3.59 -35.89
N ASP A 604 -12.24 4.71 -35.25
CA ASP A 604 -11.41 5.28 -34.17
C ASP A 604 -12.28 5.95 -33.10
N PRO A 605 -11.74 6.25 -31.92
CA PRO A 605 -12.49 6.90 -30.83
C PRO A 605 -13.04 8.27 -31.19
N GLN A 606 -12.43 9.02 -32.11
CA GLN A 606 -12.92 10.33 -32.54
C GLN A 606 -14.20 10.19 -33.39
N GLU A 607 -14.23 9.21 -34.28
CA GLU A 607 -15.43 8.88 -35.05
C GLU A 607 -16.54 8.38 -34.12
N LEU A 608 -16.20 7.51 -33.15
CA LEU A 608 -17.13 7.06 -32.14
C LEU A 608 -17.79 8.23 -31.39
N SER A 609 -16.99 9.18 -30.89
CA SER A 609 -17.49 10.34 -30.14
C SER A 609 -18.45 11.18 -31.01
N ARG A 610 -18.10 11.40 -32.28
CA ARG A 610 -18.98 12.09 -33.22
C ARG A 610 -20.30 11.36 -33.45
N LEU A 611 -20.26 10.03 -33.61
CA LEU A 611 -21.44 9.21 -33.77
C LEU A 611 -22.32 9.21 -32.52
N ILE A 612 -21.76 9.13 -31.33
CA ILE A 612 -22.50 9.21 -30.07
C ILE A 612 -23.27 10.56 -30.00
N GLU A 613 -22.63 11.67 -30.36
CA GLU A 613 -23.27 13.00 -30.31
C GLU A 613 -24.23 13.28 -31.46
N THR A 614 -24.39 12.39 -32.46
CA THR A 614 -25.35 12.52 -33.56
C THR A 614 -26.76 12.38 -33.04
N GLU A 615 -27.55 13.47 -33.02
CA GLU A 615 -28.92 13.50 -32.45
C GLU A 615 -29.89 12.54 -33.12
N THR A 616 -29.75 12.28 -34.42
CA THR A 616 -30.59 11.39 -35.18
C THR A 616 -30.35 9.91 -34.89
N LEU A 617 -29.27 9.57 -34.20
CA LEU A 617 -28.92 8.20 -33.86
C LEU A 617 -29.55 7.77 -32.53
N GLU A 618 -30.47 6.81 -32.58
CA GLU A 618 -31.10 6.23 -31.38
C GLU A 618 -30.16 5.22 -30.70
N LEU A 619 -29.35 5.67 -29.71
CA LEU A 619 -28.39 4.83 -29.02
C LEU A 619 -28.97 3.63 -28.27
N SER A 620 -30.28 3.64 -27.98
CA SER A 620 -31.02 2.50 -27.41
C SER A 620 -31.27 1.37 -28.43
N LYS A 621 -31.22 1.66 -29.73
CA LYS A 621 -31.50 0.69 -30.81
C LYS A 621 -30.23 0.26 -31.54
N VAL A 622 -29.19 1.08 -31.51
CA VAL A 622 -27.97 0.92 -32.31
C VAL A 622 -26.76 0.73 -31.42
N VAL A 623 -25.93 -0.24 -31.76
CA VAL A 623 -24.62 -0.45 -31.11
C VAL A 623 -23.51 0.05 -32.04
N LEU A 624 -22.56 0.80 -31.48
CA LEU A 624 -21.38 1.21 -32.20
C LEU A 624 -20.22 0.22 -31.85
N THR A 625 -19.61 -0.38 -32.86
CA THR A 625 -18.60 -1.44 -32.71
C THR A 625 -17.51 -1.32 -33.76
N GLN A 626 -16.31 -1.84 -33.45
CA GLN A 626 -15.21 -1.96 -34.43
C GLN A 626 -15.21 -3.31 -35.16
N ASN A 627 -15.99 -4.27 -34.65
CA ASN A 627 -16.08 -5.61 -35.23
C ASN A 627 -17.39 -5.77 -35.98
N ASN A 628 -17.37 -6.39 -37.15
CA ASN A 628 -18.60 -6.73 -37.84
C ASN A 628 -19.36 -7.79 -37.04
N VAL A 629 -20.66 -7.53 -36.81
CA VAL A 629 -21.55 -8.45 -36.11
C VAL A 629 -22.63 -8.91 -37.13
N PRO A 630 -22.36 -10.02 -37.82
CA PRO A 630 -23.29 -10.46 -38.89
C PRO A 630 -24.61 -10.99 -38.32
N GLY A 631 -25.68 -10.83 -39.11
CA GLY A 631 -26.97 -11.43 -38.83
C GLY A 631 -27.81 -10.77 -37.74
N ILE A 632 -27.48 -9.52 -37.35
CA ILE A 632 -28.36 -8.71 -36.51
C ILE A 632 -29.59 -8.29 -37.35
N GLU A 633 -30.77 -8.55 -36.83
CA GLU A 633 -32.02 -8.32 -37.51
C GLU A 633 -32.71 -7.06 -36.99
N SER A 634 -33.29 -6.26 -37.90
CA SER A 634 -34.09 -5.09 -37.52
C SER A 634 -35.48 -5.54 -37.09
N CYS A 635 -35.80 -5.39 -35.85
CA CYS A 635 -37.12 -5.73 -35.27
C CYS A 635 -37.48 -4.78 -34.13
N THR A 636 -38.63 -4.98 -33.51
CA THR A 636 -38.99 -4.25 -32.29
C THR A 636 -38.03 -4.61 -31.15
N ALA A 637 -37.61 -3.61 -30.39
CA ALA A 637 -36.70 -3.81 -29.24
C ALA A 637 -37.29 -4.81 -28.23
N GLY A 638 -36.45 -5.70 -27.74
CA GLY A 638 -36.78 -6.62 -26.66
C GLY A 638 -36.66 -5.94 -25.27
N GLN A 639 -36.80 -6.75 -24.23
CA GLN A 639 -36.67 -6.29 -22.84
C GLN A 639 -35.56 -7.04 -22.11
N SER A 640 -34.92 -6.37 -21.17
CA SER A 640 -33.93 -7.00 -20.31
C SER A 640 -34.04 -6.50 -18.88
N LEU A 641 -33.74 -7.39 -17.91
CA LEU A 641 -33.83 -7.11 -16.49
C LEU A 641 -32.68 -7.79 -15.74
N ILE A 642 -31.92 -7.02 -14.96
CA ILE A 642 -30.91 -7.56 -14.02
C ILE A 642 -31.69 -8.22 -12.86
N VAL A 643 -31.54 -9.54 -12.70
CA VAL A 643 -32.21 -10.30 -11.63
C VAL A 643 -31.28 -10.58 -10.43
N ARG A 644 -29.98 -10.52 -10.67
CA ARG A 644 -28.98 -10.64 -9.62
C ARG A 644 -27.72 -9.85 -10.00
N GLN A 645 -27.17 -9.15 -9.03
CA GLN A 645 -25.93 -8.42 -9.19
C GLN A 645 -25.06 -8.58 -7.95
N ASP A 646 -23.91 -9.22 -8.14
CA ASP A 646 -22.76 -9.18 -7.23
C ASP A 646 -21.61 -8.43 -7.96
N PRO A 647 -20.60 -7.91 -7.30
CA PRO A 647 -19.53 -7.19 -7.99
C PRO A 647 -18.90 -7.94 -9.17
N SER A 648 -18.66 -9.22 -9.03
CA SER A 648 -18.04 -10.08 -10.06
C SER A 648 -19.01 -11.02 -10.77
N ARG A 649 -20.33 -10.88 -10.57
CA ARG A 649 -21.34 -11.74 -11.20
C ARG A 649 -22.65 -11.00 -11.44
N ILE A 650 -23.14 -11.01 -12.68
CA ILE A 650 -24.37 -10.35 -13.05
C ILE A 650 -25.24 -11.35 -13.82
N LYS A 651 -26.49 -11.50 -13.40
CA LYS A 651 -27.49 -12.36 -14.07
C LYS A 651 -28.63 -11.50 -14.62
N ILE A 652 -28.91 -11.68 -15.90
CA ILE A 652 -29.89 -10.90 -16.66
C ILE A 652 -30.90 -11.86 -17.27
N LYS A 653 -32.20 -11.54 -17.17
CA LYS A 653 -33.23 -12.12 -17.99
C LYS A 653 -33.48 -11.19 -19.19
N ALA A 654 -33.50 -11.74 -20.39
CA ALA A 654 -33.65 -11.00 -21.61
C ALA A 654 -34.70 -11.68 -22.54
N GLU A 655 -35.57 -10.89 -23.12
CA GLU A 655 -36.50 -11.31 -24.13
C GLU A 655 -36.13 -10.63 -25.46
N ALA A 656 -35.58 -11.38 -26.40
CA ALA A 656 -35.20 -10.88 -27.71
C ALA A 656 -36.25 -11.23 -28.75
N LYS A 657 -36.75 -10.26 -29.48
CA LYS A 657 -37.79 -10.49 -30.51
C LYS A 657 -37.23 -11.07 -31.82
N CYS A 658 -35.97 -10.83 -32.08
CA CYS A 658 -35.19 -11.34 -33.18
C CYS A 658 -33.71 -11.48 -32.73
N ARG A 659 -32.84 -11.93 -33.67
CA ARG A 659 -31.38 -11.97 -33.39
C ARG A 659 -30.86 -10.55 -33.16
N SER A 660 -30.44 -10.25 -31.94
CA SER A 660 -30.12 -8.91 -31.46
C SER A 660 -28.92 -8.91 -30.47
N LEU A 661 -28.56 -7.76 -29.98
CA LEU A 661 -27.44 -7.55 -29.05
C LEU A 661 -27.96 -7.15 -27.65
N LEU A 662 -27.69 -7.95 -26.65
CA LEU A 662 -27.86 -7.50 -25.27
C LEU A 662 -26.61 -6.70 -24.86
N VAL A 663 -26.80 -5.43 -24.53
CA VAL A 663 -25.75 -4.51 -24.05
C VAL A 663 -25.86 -4.35 -22.55
N ILE A 664 -24.70 -4.22 -21.91
CA ILE A 664 -24.57 -3.78 -20.50
C ILE A 664 -23.65 -2.57 -20.43
N ALA A 665 -24.14 -1.49 -19.85
CA ALA A 665 -23.41 -0.22 -19.70
C ALA A 665 -22.36 -0.27 -18.58
N ASP A 666 -21.52 -1.31 -18.61
CA ASP A 666 -20.38 -1.47 -17.68
C ASP A 666 -19.10 -1.64 -18.47
N THR A 667 -18.01 -1.20 -17.86
CA THR A 667 -16.66 -1.31 -18.46
C THR A 667 -16.31 -2.74 -18.83
N ASP A 668 -15.84 -2.92 -20.05
CA ASP A 668 -15.28 -4.19 -20.51
C ASP A 668 -13.86 -4.40 -19.98
N ASP A 669 -13.59 -5.64 -19.61
CA ASP A 669 -12.26 -6.15 -19.26
C ASP A 669 -12.15 -7.58 -19.76
N PRO A 670 -10.98 -8.02 -20.26
CA PRO A 670 -10.83 -9.40 -20.77
C PRO A 670 -11.14 -10.50 -19.75
N GLY A 671 -11.17 -10.17 -18.45
CA GLY A 671 -11.56 -11.09 -17.38
C GLY A 671 -13.05 -11.42 -17.34
N TRP A 672 -13.90 -10.68 -18.04
CA TRP A 672 -15.33 -10.98 -18.15
C TRP A 672 -15.60 -12.09 -19.14
N SER A 673 -16.39 -13.07 -18.74
CA SER A 673 -16.97 -14.14 -19.57
C SER A 673 -18.49 -14.12 -19.47
N VAL A 674 -19.16 -14.61 -20.51
CA VAL A 674 -20.63 -14.64 -20.60
C VAL A 674 -21.13 -16.02 -20.99
N THR A 675 -22.27 -16.41 -20.42
CA THR A 675 -23.04 -17.56 -20.84
C THR A 675 -24.47 -17.14 -21.18
N VAL A 676 -25.03 -17.76 -22.20
CA VAL A 676 -26.47 -17.64 -22.60
C VAL A 676 -27.09 -18.98 -22.37
N ASP A 677 -28.12 -19.06 -21.53
CA ASP A 677 -28.80 -20.30 -21.13
C ASP A 677 -27.84 -21.40 -20.62
N GLY A 678 -26.79 -20.98 -19.94
CA GLY A 678 -25.74 -21.88 -19.40
C GLY A 678 -24.67 -22.30 -20.41
N GLN A 679 -24.80 -21.93 -21.69
CA GLN A 679 -23.79 -22.22 -22.72
C GLN A 679 -22.82 -21.02 -22.87
N PRO A 680 -21.49 -21.25 -22.98
CA PRO A 680 -20.56 -20.19 -23.26
C PRO A 680 -20.91 -19.42 -24.54
N ALA A 681 -20.86 -18.09 -24.50
CA ALA A 681 -21.08 -17.20 -25.61
C ALA A 681 -19.93 -16.24 -25.83
N GLU A 682 -19.79 -15.73 -27.04
CA GLU A 682 -18.79 -14.75 -27.38
C GLU A 682 -19.14 -13.37 -26.81
N LYS A 683 -18.25 -12.81 -26.01
CA LYS A 683 -18.34 -11.45 -25.51
C LYS A 683 -17.90 -10.47 -26.59
N LEU A 684 -18.62 -9.40 -26.75
CA LEU A 684 -18.34 -8.30 -27.68
C LEU A 684 -18.01 -7.03 -26.87
N THR A 685 -16.99 -6.29 -27.30
CA THR A 685 -16.74 -4.92 -26.85
C THR A 685 -17.47 -3.96 -27.79
N VAL A 686 -18.28 -3.11 -27.20
CA VAL A 686 -19.12 -2.13 -27.95
C VAL A 686 -18.90 -0.74 -27.35
N PHE A 687 -19.19 0.31 -28.11
CA PHE A 687 -18.95 1.70 -27.70
C PHE A 687 -17.56 1.88 -27.11
N HIS A 688 -16.58 1.18 -27.66
CA HIS A 688 -15.17 1.16 -27.27
C HIS A 688 -14.86 0.52 -25.91
N ALA A 689 -15.74 0.68 -24.92
CA ALA A 689 -15.47 0.29 -23.54
C ALA A 689 -16.59 -0.50 -22.84
N LEU A 690 -17.74 -0.72 -23.50
CA LEU A 690 -18.88 -1.43 -22.91
C LEU A 690 -18.95 -2.88 -23.39
N ARG A 691 -19.80 -3.69 -22.75
CA ARG A 691 -19.95 -5.12 -23.06
C ARG A 691 -21.26 -5.45 -23.74
N ALA A 692 -21.22 -6.39 -24.67
CA ALA A 692 -22.42 -6.95 -25.27
C ALA A 692 -22.26 -8.45 -25.55
N VAL A 693 -23.43 -9.10 -25.84
CA VAL A 693 -23.49 -10.47 -26.28
C VAL A 693 -24.64 -10.60 -27.31
N VAL A 694 -24.45 -11.42 -28.33
CA VAL A 694 -25.51 -11.73 -29.32
C VAL A 694 -26.52 -12.70 -28.69
N LEU A 695 -27.80 -12.37 -28.83
CA LEU A 695 -28.91 -13.24 -28.44
C LEU A 695 -29.67 -13.69 -29.67
N PRO A 696 -30.06 -14.98 -29.80
CA PRO A 696 -31.07 -15.41 -30.75
C PRO A 696 -32.46 -14.85 -30.34
N SER A 697 -33.48 -15.08 -31.18
CA SER A 697 -34.86 -14.77 -30.79
C SER A 697 -35.33 -15.67 -29.66
N GLY A 698 -36.00 -15.11 -28.65
CA GLY A 698 -36.57 -15.87 -27.52
C GLY A 698 -36.29 -15.25 -26.16
N ASN A 699 -36.63 -16.04 -25.13
CA ASN A 699 -36.35 -15.71 -23.72
C ASN A 699 -35.05 -16.36 -23.28
N HIS A 700 -34.12 -15.57 -22.78
CA HIS A 700 -32.78 -16.01 -22.41
C HIS A 700 -32.41 -15.62 -21.00
N THR A 701 -31.58 -16.47 -20.40
CA THR A 701 -30.87 -16.15 -19.16
C THR A 701 -29.38 -15.93 -19.48
N VAL A 702 -28.93 -14.69 -19.33
CA VAL A 702 -27.53 -14.30 -19.57
C VAL A 702 -26.81 -14.13 -18.25
N GLU A 703 -25.66 -14.77 -18.11
CA GLU A 703 -24.86 -14.68 -16.91
C GLU A 703 -23.42 -14.25 -17.24
N TRP A 704 -23.03 -13.11 -16.65
CA TRP A 704 -21.67 -12.57 -16.72
C TRP A 704 -20.90 -12.94 -15.47
N THR A 705 -19.68 -13.44 -15.62
CA THR A 705 -18.77 -13.76 -14.51
C THR A 705 -17.40 -13.15 -14.76
N TYR A 706 -16.82 -12.60 -13.71
CA TYR A 706 -15.51 -11.96 -13.74
C TYR A 706 -14.42 -12.79 -13.06
N SER A 707 -13.31 -12.97 -13.74
CA SER A 707 -12.10 -13.56 -13.21
C SER A 707 -10.90 -12.87 -13.87
N PRO A 708 -10.11 -12.06 -13.14
CA PRO A 708 -8.99 -11.33 -13.74
C PRO A 708 -8.03 -12.26 -14.48
N GLN A 709 -7.51 -11.79 -15.60
CA GLN A 709 -6.50 -12.55 -16.34
C GLN A 709 -5.29 -12.85 -15.45
N GLY A 710 -4.81 -14.08 -15.48
CA GLY A 710 -3.68 -14.51 -14.67
C GLY A 710 -4.00 -14.84 -13.20
N PHE A 711 -5.23 -14.56 -12.70
CA PHE A 711 -5.56 -14.79 -11.29
C PHE A 711 -5.56 -16.28 -10.91
N ARG A 712 -6.23 -17.13 -11.69
CA ARG A 712 -6.29 -18.59 -11.44
C ARG A 712 -4.91 -19.24 -11.53
N SER A 713 -4.13 -18.89 -12.56
CA SER A 713 -2.75 -19.37 -12.71
C SER A 713 -1.84 -18.83 -11.59
N GLY A 714 -2.05 -17.59 -11.16
CA GLY A 714 -1.37 -17.00 -10.01
C GLY A 714 -1.65 -17.77 -8.71
N LEU A 715 -2.92 -18.11 -8.44
CA LEU A 715 -3.28 -18.94 -7.28
C LEU A 715 -2.65 -20.33 -7.36
N ALA A 716 -2.67 -20.98 -8.52
CA ALA A 716 -2.02 -22.27 -8.71
C ALA A 716 -0.51 -22.20 -8.43
N LEU A 717 0.16 -21.16 -8.92
CA LEU A 717 1.58 -20.91 -8.63
C LEU A 717 1.83 -20.65 -7.16
N ALA A 718 0.97 -19.91 -6.47
CA ALA A 718 1.10 -19.67 -5.03
C ALA A 718 0.96 -20.96 -4.22
N VAL A 719 -0.01 -21.82 -4.58
CA VAL A 719 -0.17 -23.14 -3.96
C VAL A 719 1.07 -24.00 -4.21
N LEU A 720 1.62 -24.00 -5.43
CA LEU A 720 2.86 -24.70 -5.76
C LEU A 720 4.05 -24.15 -4.96
N GLY A 721 4.15 -22.83 -4.82
CA GLY A 721 5.18 -22.17 -4.02
C GLY A 721 5.10 -22.55 -2.55
N LEU A 722 3.90 -22.64 -1.97
CA LEU A 722 3.67 -23.13 -0.60
C LEU A 722 4.01 -24.63 -0.47
N ALA A 723 3.65 -25.44 -1.45
CA ALA A 723 4.00 -26.87 -1.47
C ALA A 723 5.51 -27.07 -1.56
N LEU A 724 6.21 -26.29 -2.40
CA LEU A 724 7.66 -26.31 -2.49
C LEU A 724 8.34 -25.86 -1.19
N LEU A 725 7.85 -24.78 -0.57
CA LEU A 725 8.30 -24.36 0.76
C LEU A 725 8.15 -25.50 1.78
N ALA A 726 6.99 -26.14 1.83
CA ALA A 726 6.72 -27.27 2.74
C ALA A 726 7.65 -28.46 2.44
N ALA A 727 7.80 -28.85 1.17
CA ALA A 727 8.66 -29.95 0.76
C ALA A 727 10.13 -29.73 1.15
N VAL A 728 10.64 -28.50 0.95
CA VAL A 728 12.00 -28.12 1.38
C VAL A 728 12.10 -28.03 2.91
N HIS A 729 11.06 -27.54 3.58
CA HIS A 729 11.04 -27.39 5.05
C HIS A 729 11.09 -28.75 5.74
N PHE A 730 10.32 -29.72 5.29
CA PHE A 730 10.22 -31.04 5.87
C PHE A 730 11.25 -32.05 5.31
N GLY A 731 12.08 -31.63 4.33
CA GLY A 731 13.12 -32.46 3.76
C GLY A 731 12.63 -33.52 2.76
N ALA A 732 11.42 -33.38 2.23
CA ALA A 732 10.86 -34.25 1.19
C ALA A 732 11.65 -34.13 -0.15
N ILE A 733 12.29 -33.00 -0.38
CA ILE A 733 13.20 -32.77 -1.49
C ILE A 733 14.62 -32.65 -0.94
N ARG A 734 15.53 -33.53 -1.37
CA ARG A 734 16.96 -33.44 -1.06
C ARG A 734 17.63 -32.55 -2.10
N LEU A 735 18.00 -31.35 -1.71
CA LEU A 735 18.78 -30.43 -2.53
C LEU A 735 20.29 -30.64 -2.22
N PRO A 736 21.18 -30.44 -3.21
CA PRO A 736 22.62 -30.57 -3.01
C PRO A 736 23.09 -29.62 -1.90
N GLN A 737 24.16 -30.01 -1.20
CA GLN A 737 24.77 -29.08 -0.22
C GLN A 737 25.32 -27.86 -0.94
N PRO A 738 25.01 -26.63 -0.45
CA PRO A 738 25.42 -25.39 -1.07
C PRO A 738 26.92 -25.13 -0.95
#